data_541f31eaf38167e4ecd9b1766e6d7db6
#
_entry.id   541f31eaf38167e4ecd9b1766e6d7db6
#
_cell.length_a   1.000
_cell.length_b   1.000
_cell.length_c   1.000
_cell.angle_alpha   90.00
_cell.angle_beta   90.00
_cell.angle_gamma   90.00
#
_symmetry.space_group_name_H-M   'P 1'
#
loop_
_entity.id
_entity.type
_entity.pdbx_description
1 polymer ?
#
loop_
_entity_poly.entity_id
_entity_poly.type
_entity_poly.pdbx_seq_one_letter_code
_entity_poly.pdbx_strand_id
1 'polypeptide(L)'
;MQDLASGFPKPEVPVKDGQVRKLCRRVLALLSENHKTGTPVQLVEFLKQSACMSQAEAAAALRSMVSDAMLEETAPGSGIWGVSTRCAWFEGTVQGRRSGDYVVENPATGELYELYGTRSCPVLPGDCIAVSPMSTSYEYPNDTAQVEKVLERGRKEWVCRAVSRMSSSRIEGEHFWAQPVDPFAPTKILVSGQVKTYRDKAFVVELFDAPARVSDGVYALTGEIHEVLGDMDDPSVEITMAARRFDLPYMFASDVLAQAEALPDAVDKKDYKGRVDLTDIGFVTIDGEDARDFDDAVWAMPVKDGWRLLVAIADVSHYVTPESPLDRSAQERATSVYFPRRVIPMLPEKLSNGLCSLNPGVDRLTVVCDMVISAQGTVSAYQFYRAVIHSHARLTYTAVYAALCGDSSDALKRGANLQDIQALYELFKAFRTAREKRGAIDFETAETQIVCDEDGKIQAIQKRDHNDAHRIIEECMLAANTCAADFISRKSLSGLFRVHGAPSPDRLETLRAELSFFGVTLEGGAKPSSKDFDRALSAVPEGPRREVVQLAMLRTMQQAVYSPVNIGHYGLNYTAYTHFTSPIRRYPDLLVHRTICAGSAKQKYTPKLVAETGWLRLSRSARNVEKTLEEIRAHSLTREKGDFPVWYKLGMVCSSAERRADDASRDVTSWLKCVYVKSLPAKTYQGIVTGVNRAGLYVTLTEMFVEGFVHVSNIGSDYYYFNEQTQSFEGEDSGVVYGLGDSVSVRIDAVDVDTRSIDFVLVHETQRRRKKSGKKSSF
;
A
#
# COMPACT_ATOMS: atom_id res chain seq x y z
N MET A 1 18.67 -18.53 45.83
CA MET A 1 18.15 -19.15 44.62
C MET A 1 18.04 -20.65 44.89
N GLN A 2 16.83 -21.23 44.95
CA GLN A 2 16.65 -22.66 45.00
C GLN A 2 17.25 -23.28 43.74
N ASP A 3 17.99 -24.38 43.89
CA ASP A 3 18.60 -25.12 42.79
C ASP A 3 17.49 -25.79 41.94
N LEU A 4 16.91 -25.00 40.99
CA LEU A 4 15.84 -25.44 40.07
C LEU A 4 16.27 -26.69 39.26
N ALA A 5 17.56 -26.89 39.09
CA ALA A 5 18.10 -28.05 38.40
C ALA A 5 18.16 -29.31 39.25
N SER A 6 17.79 -29.26 40.54
CA SER A 6 17.86 -30.44 41.46
C SER A 6 16.95 -31.60 41.05
N GLY A 7 15.83 -31.32 40.31
CA GLY A 7 14.93 -32.35 39.80
C GLY A 7 15.47 -33.18 38.63
N PHE A 8 16.52 -32.70 37.94
CA PHE A 8 17.12 -33.42 36.81
C PHE A 8 18.24 -34.34 37.26
N PRO A 9 18.38 -35.56 36.67
CA PRO A 9 19.43 -36.50 37.00
C PRO A 9 20.83 -35.89 36.92
N LYS A 10 21.69 -36.11 37.90
CA LYS A 10 23.10 -35.72 37.80
C LYS A 10 23.81 -36.61 36.78
N PRO A 11 24.67 -36.03 35.91
CA PRO A 11 25.44 -36.85 34.98
C PRO A 11 26.41 -37.76 35.73
N GLU A 12 26.39 -39.05 35.42
CA GLU A 12 27.26 -40.06 36.05
C GLU A 12 28.74 -39.84 35.70
N VAL A 13 29.01 -39.18 34.56
CA VAL A 13 30.35 -38.83 34.08
C VAL A 13 30.37 -37.33 33.73
N PRO A 14 31.39 -36.55 34.14
CA PRO A 14 31.51 -35.14 33.83
C PRO A 14 31.62 -34.91 32.31
N VAL A 15 30.77 -34.06 31.76
CA VAL A 15 30.82 -33.60 30.36
C VAL A 15 31.52 -32.22 30.32
N LYS A 16 32.48 -32.03 29.39
CA LYS A 16 33.21 -30.75 29.26
C LYS A 16 32.29 -29.64 28.88
N ASP A 17 32.45 -28.44 29.48
CA ASP A 17 31.55 -27.25 29.24
C ASP A 17 31.38 -26.91 27.77
N GLY A 18 32.44 -26.92 26.94
CA GLY A 18 32.34 -26.65 25.52
C GLY A 18 31.53 -27.70 24.73
N GLN A 19 31.41 -28.92 25.25
CA GLN A 19 30.58 -30.00 24.70
C GLN A 19 29.12 -29.81 25.14
N VAL A 20 28.90 -29.43 26.40
CA VAL A 20 27.56 -29.14 26.93
C VAL A 20 26.83 -28.07 26.11
N ARG A 21 27.48 -26.96 25.75
CA ARG A 21 26.88 -25.92 24.90
C ARG A 21 26.42 -26.44 23.53
N LYS A 22 27.22 -27.32 22.88
CA LYS A 22 26.81 -27.95 21.61
C LYS A 22 25.62 -28.90 21.80
N LEU A 23 25.60 -29.63 22.92
CA LEU A 23 24.51 -30.54 23.28
C LEU A 23 23.22 -29.74 23.58
N CYS A 24 23.28 -28.62 24.30
CA CYS A 24 22.12 -27.78 24.57
C CYS A 24 21.42 -27.31 23.29
N ARG A 25 22.17 -26.83 22.29
CA ARG A 25 21.58 -26.47 21.00
C ARG A 25 20.87 -27.62 20.31
N ARG A 26 21.49 -28.80 20.30
CA ARG A 26 20.91 -30.01 19.71
C ARG A 26 19.65 -30.47 20.46
N VAL A 27 19.68 -30.41 21.79
CA VAL A 27 18.54 -30.76 22.65
C VAL A 27 17.39 -29.74 22.44
N LEU A 28 17.71 -28.46 22.42
CA LEU A 28 16.74 -27.42 22.19
C LEU A 28 15.99 -27.60 20.85
N ALA A 29 16.74 -27.87 19.78
CA ALA A 29 16.20 -28.18 18.47
C ALA A 29 15.20 -29.35 18.52
N LEU A 30 15.65 -30.50 19.08
CA LEU A 30 14.83 -31.69 19.14
C LEU A 30 13.57 -31.54 19.99
N LEU A 31 13.65 -30.82 21.11
CA LEU A 31 12.49 -30.59 21.97
C LEU A 31 11.52 -29.64 21.34
N SER A 32 12.02 -28.58 20.63
CA SER A 32 11.19 -27.61 19.92
C SER A 32 10.51 -28.24 18.71
N GLU A 33 11.24 -28.92 17.81
CA GLU A 33 10.67 -29.59 16.63
C GLU A 33 9.57 -30.61 16.97
N ASN A 34 9.70 -31.27 18.10
CA ASN A 34 8.74 -32.29 18.51
C ASN A 34 7.70 -31.78 19.51
N HIS A 35 7.68 -30.47 19.83
CA HIS A 35 6.83 -29.89 20.88
C HIS A 35 6.84 -30.71 22.18
N LYS A 36 8.03 -31.21 22.54
CA LYS A 36 8.17 -32.23 23.58
C LYS A 36 8.19 -31.62 24.97
N THR A 37 7.24 -32.04 25.78
CA THR A 37 7.20 -31.76 27.22
C THR A 37 7.24 -33.10 28.01
N GLY A 38 7.66 -33.05 29.26
CA GLY A 38 7.69 -34.22 30.10
C GLY A 38 8.42 -34.02 31.43
N THR A 39 8.38 -35.04 32.26
CA THR A 39 9.21 -35.05 33.47
C THR A 39 10.70 -35.16 33.11
N PRO A 40 11.63 -34.74 33.99
CA PRO A 40 13.07 -34.86 33.73
C PRO A 40 13.52 -36.22 33.21
N VAL A 41 12.96 -37.29 33.76
CA VAL A 41 13.28 -38.69 33.35
C VAL A 41 12.76 -38.98 31.94
N GLN A 42 11.53 -38.52 31.62
CA GLN A 42 10.94 -38.71 30.29
C GLN A 42 11.71 -37.96 29.22
N LEU A 43 12.18 -36.74 29.51
CA LEU A 43 12.99 -35.92 28.58
C LEU A 43 14.36 -36.58 28.34
N VAL A 44 15.02 -37.09 29.36
CA VAL A 44 16.28 -37.87 29.20
C VAL A 44 16.07 -39.09 28.32
N GLU A 45 15.01 -39.86 28.56
CA GLU A 45 14.72 -41.08 27.77
C GLU A 45 14.38 -40.74 26.32
N PHE A 46 13.62 -39.68 26.08
CA PHE A 46 13.33 -39.17 24.73
C PHE A 46 14.62 -38.79 23.98
N LEU A 47 15.55 -38.10 24.64
CA LEU A 47 16.82 -37.69 24.02
C LEU A 47 17.74 -38.88 23.74
N LYS A 48 17.73 -39.90 24.58
CA LYS A 48 18.46 -41.16 24.33
C LYS A 48 17.95 -41.84 23.06
N GLN A 49 16.63 -41.92 22.91
CA GLN A 49 16.00 -42.60 21.77
C GLN A 49 16.09 -41.79 20.47
N SER A 50 15.79 -40.48 20.53
CA SER A 50 15.69 -39.66 19.34
C SER A 50 17.03 -39.05 18.86
N ALA A 51 17.98 -38.86 19.78
CA ALA A 51 19.26 -38.20 19.49
C ALA A 51 20.48 -39.11 19.60
N CYS A 52 20.31 -40.37 19.99
CA CYS A 52 21.42 -41.29 20.30
C CYS A 52 22.42 -40.68 21.31
N MET A 53 21.91 -39.91 22.28
CA MET A 53 22.72 -39.32 23.36
C MET A 53 22.91 -40.33 24.49
N SER A 54 24.06 -40.29 25.16
CA SER A 54 24.23 -41.00 26.43
C SER A 54 23.37 -40.33 27.52
N GLN A 55 23.03 -41.09 28.56
CA GLN A 55 22.29 -40.57 29.71
C GLN A 55 23.01 -39.35 30.36
N ALA A 56 24.34 -39.43 30.46
CA ALA A 56 25.16 -38.36 31.01
C ALA A 56 25.09 -37.05 30.17
N GLU A 57 25.17 -37.17 28.84
CA GLU A 57 25.07 -36.02 27.92
C GLU A 57 23.69 -35.39 27.97
N ALA A 58 22.62 -36.18 27.90
CA ALA A 58 21.25 -35.68 27.99
C ALA A 58 20.98 -34.99 29.34
N ALA A 59 21.39 -35.61 30.46
CA ALA A 59 21.24 -35.02 31.78
C ALA A 59 22.06 -33.74 31.95
N ALA A 60 23.30 -33.68 31.46
CA ALA A 60 24.14 -32.47 31.51
C ALA A 60 23.54 -31.31 30.70
N ALA A 61 23.04 -31.59 29.48
CA ALA A 61 22.41 -30.60 28.65
C ALA A 61 21.13 -30.04 29.28
N LEU A 62 20.21 -30.91 29.74
CA LEU A 62 18.97 -30.51 30.38
C LEU A 62 19.19 -29.68 31.65
N ARG A 63 20.15 -30.03 32.48
CA ARG A 63 20.49 -29.23 33.68
C ARG A 63 21.03 -27.87 33.33
N SER A 64 21.91 -27.76 32.34
CA SER A 64 22.40 -26.48 31.83
C SER A 64 21.25 -25.64 31.29
N MET A 65 20.36 -26.22 30.49
CA MET A 65 19.20 -25.53 29.92
C MET A 65 18.22 -25.00 31.00
N VAL A 66 18.05 -25.72 32.12
CA VAL A 66 17.26 -25.20 33.25
C VAL A 66 18.00 -24.06 33.95
N SER A 67 19.32 -24.17 34.15
CA SER A 67 20.12 -23.09 34.75
C SER A 67 20.13 -21.82 33.90
N ASP A 68 20.07 -21.97 32.58
CA ASP A 68 20.07 -20.90 31.61
C ASP A 68 18.64 -20.42 31.28
N ALA A 69 17.61 -20.85 32.03
CA ALA A 69 16.20 -20.57 31.82
C ALA A 69 15.67 -20.89 30.38
N MET A 70 16.27 -21.86 29.72
CA MET A 70 15.83 -22.40 28.42
C MET A 70 14.72 -23.44 28.55
N LEU A 71 14.56 -24.04 29.73
CA LEU A 71 13.45 -24.93 30.07
C LEU A 71 12.67 -24.34 31.25
N GLU A 72 11.35 -24.45 31.19
CA GLU A 72 10.44 -23.99 32.23
C GLU A 72 9.36 -25.06 32.51
N GLU A 73 8.78 -25.04 33.69
CA GLU A 73 7.63 -25.90 33.97
C GLU A 73 6.41 -25.39 33.18
N THR A 74 5.69 -26.28 32.52
CA THR A 74 4.50 -25.98 31.73
C THR A 74 3.37 -25.37 32.55
N ALA A 75 3.37 -25.68 33.86
CA ALA A 75 2.58 -25.01 34.89
C ALA A 75 3.37 -25.07 36.21
N PRO A 76 3.37 -24.02 37.04
CA PRO A 76 4.11 -24.01 38.32
C PRO A 76 3.80 -25.21 39.19
N GLY A 77 4.82 -25.96 39.57
CA GLY A 77 4.69 -27.16 40.42
C GLY A 77 4.17 -28.43 39.71
N SER A 78 4.02 -28.42 38.40
CA SER A 78 3.57 -29.59 37.62
C SER A 78 4.62 -30.70 37.53
N GLY A 79 5.90 -30.38 37.69
CA GLY A 79 7.02 -31.29 37.43
C GLY A 79 7.17 -31.69 35.96
N ILE A 80 6.37 -31.05 35.04
CA ILE A 80 6.45 -31.25 33.59
C ILE A 80 7.19 -30.04 32.98
N TRP A 81 8.31 -30.32 32.33
CA TRP A 81 9.19 -29.33 31.75
C TRP A 81 9.04 -29.29 30.23
N GLY A 82 9.13 -28.10 29.67
CA GLY A 82 9.15 -27.85 28.25
C GLY A 82 10.12 -26.73 27.90
N VAL A 83 10.35 -26.52 26.61
CA VAL A 83 11.17 -25.40 26.16
C VAL A 83 10.47 -24.11 26.55
N SER A 84 11.22 -23.17 27.18
CA SER A 84 10.72 -21.86 27.52
C SER A 84 10.21 -21.13 26.27
N THR A 85 9.12 -20.42 26.39
CA THR A 85 8.56 -19.61 25.29
C THR A 85 9.56 -18.60 24.71
N ARG A 86 10.57 -18.21 25.50
CA ARG A 86 11.66 -17.32 25.07
C ARG A 86 12.72 -18.01 24.19
N CYS A 87 12.80 -19.34 24.24
CA CYS A 87 13.82 -20.11 23.52
C CYS A 87 13.22 -21.12 22.56
N ALA A 88 11.90 -21.33 22.60
CA ALA A 88 11.21 -22.24 21.71
C ALA A 88 11.37 -21.78 20.26
N TRP A 89 11.62 -22.73 19.37
CA TRP A 89 11.56 -22.47 17.95
C TRP A 89 10.16 -22.00 17.56
N PHE A 90 10.11 -21.04 16.69
CA PHE A 90 8.86 -20.63 16.09
C PHE A 90 8.99 -20.54 14.57
N GLU A 91 7.86 -20.61 13.92
CA GLU A 91 7.77 -20.41 12.47
C GLU A 91 7.32 -18.98 12.19
N GLY A 92 7.91 -18.38 11.16
CA GLY A 92 7.55 -17.03 10.76
C GLY A 92 7.95 -16.73 9.32
N THR A 93 7.42 -15.62 8.81
CA THR A 93 7.71 -15.18 7.45
C THR A 93 8.81 -14.14 7.45
N VAL A 94 9.82 -14.34 6.60
CA VAL A 94 10.96 -13.41 6.42
C VAL A 94 10.47 -12.07 5.87
N GLN A 95 10.89 -10.99 6.52
CA GLN A 95 10.67 -9.62 6.07
C GLN A 95 12.02 -8.94 5.84
N GLY A 96 12.19 -8.31 4.68
CA GLY A 96 13.37 -7.51 4.39
C GLY A 96 13.22 -6.08 4.91
N ARG A 97 14.36 -5.47 5.25
CA ARG A 97 14.50 -4.02 5.54
C ARG A 97 15.36 -3.35 4.48
N ARG A 98 15.14 -2.06 4.24
CA ARG A 98 15.98 -1.27 3.32
C ARG A 98 17.44 -1.15 3.79
N SER A 99 17.71 -1.33 5.08
CA SER A 99 19.07 -1.42 5.64
C SER A 99 19.86 -2.62 5.13
N GLY A 100 19.21 -3.59 4.48
CA GLY A 100 19.83 -4.83 4.01
C GLY A 100 19.72 -5.99 5.00
N ASP A 101 18.97 -5.82 6.09
CA ASP A 101 18.77 -6.83 7.12
C ASP A 101 17.44 -7.55 6.91
N TYR A 102 17.37 -8.76 7.45
CA TYR A 102 16.13 -9.53 7.50
C TYR A 102 15.61 -9.62 8.93
N VAL A 103 14.30 -9.59 9.06
CA VAL A 103 13.60 -9.79 10.33
C VAL A 103 12.48 -10.81 10.19
N VAL A 104 12.08 -11.39 11.32
CA VAL A 104 10.92 -12.26 11.43
C VAL A 104 10.11 -11.87 12.66
N GLU A 105 8.81 -11.90 12.55
CA GLU A 105 7.88 -11.67 13.67
C GLU A 105 7.51 -13.01 14.30
N ASN A 106 7.58 -13.08 15.62
CA ASN A 106 7.07 -14.23 16.37
C ASN A 106 5.54 -14.11 16.46
N PRO A 107 4.78 -15.04 15.86
CA PRO A 107 3.32 -14.91 15.80
C PRO A 107 2.63 -15.04 17.17
N ALA A 108 3.31 -15.61 18.17
CA ALA A 108 2.76 -15.75 19.51
C ALA A 108 2.92 -14.48 20.38
N THR A 109 4.02 -13.72 20.19
CA THR A 109 4.34 -12.55 21.03
C THR A 109 4.21 -11.23 20.27
N GLY A 110 4.24 -11.25 18.93
CA GLY A 110 4.31 -10.05 18.08
C GLY A 110 5.69 -9.37 18.07
N GLU A 111 6.70 -9.96 18.71
CA GLU A 111 8.06 -9.43 18.75
C GLU A 111 8.79 -9.67 17.45
N LEU A 112 9.59 -8.68 17.02
CA LEU A 112 10.41 -8.74 15.81
C LEU A 112 11.84 -9.14 16.17
N TYR A 113 12.36 -10.17 15.49
CA TYR A 113 13.73 -10.68 15.64
C TYR A 113 14.55 -10.41 14.38
N GLU A 114 15.76 -9.88 14.53
CA GLU A 114 16.73 -9.79 13.45
C GLU A 114 17.34 -11.18 13.15
N LEU A 115 17.49 -11.52 11.87
CA LEU A 115 17.88 -12.85 11.43
C LEU A 115 19.40 -13.00 11.32
N TYR A 116 19.92 -14.02 11.98
CA TYR A 116 21.29 -14.51 11.85
C TYR A 116 21.32 -15.85 11.10
N GLY A 117 22.52 -16.23 10.62
CA GLY A 117 22.72 -17.52 9.94
C GLY A 117 22.30 -17.52 8.47
N THR A 118 21.95 -16.40 7.91
CA THR A 118 21.52 -16.27 6.48
C THR A 118 22.62 -16.64 5.48
N ARG A 119 23.90 -16.71 5.90
CA ARG A 119 25.00 -17.21 5.06
C ARG A 119 25.01 -18.72 4.95
N SER A 120 24.59 -19.43 5.99
CA SER A 120 24.51 -20.90 6.01
C SER A 120 23.14 -21.39 5.54
N CYS A 121 22.09 -20.60 5.73
CA CYS A 121 20.74 -20.87 5.29
C CYS A 121 20.18 -19.60 4.60
N PRO A 122 20.45 -19.41 3.30
CA PRO A 122 20.07 -18.19 2.61
C PRO A 122 18.56 -18.09 2.43
N VAL A 123 18.02 -16.91 2.76
CA VAL A 123 16.59 -16.59 2.76
C VAL A 123 16.30 -15.40 1.86
N LEU A 124 15.04 -15.26 1.48
CA LEU A 124 14.47 -14.13 0.78
C LEU A 124 13.16 -13.69 1.44
N PRO A 125 12.71 -12.44 1.24
CA PRO A 125 11.44 -11.97 1.75
C PRO A 125 10.27 -12.87 1.31
N GLY A 126 9.41 -13.20 2.26
CA GLY A 126 8.27 -14.09 2.02
C GLY A 126 8.53 -15.55 2.32
N ASP A 127 9.79 -15.99 2.49
CA ASP A 127 10.10 -17.36 2.90
C ASP A 127 9.50 -17.65 4.27
N CYS A 128 8.85 -18.79 4.41
CA CYS A 128 8.47 -19.34 5.72
C CYS A 128 9.67 -20.11 6.29
N ILE A 129 10.09 -19.73 7.48
CA ILE A 129 11.30 -20.26 8.12
C ILE A 129 11.03 -20.73 9.55
N ALA A 130 11.78 -21.72 9.99
CA ALA A 130 11.90 -22.06 11.40
C ALA A 130 13.13 -21.33 11.96
N VAL A 131 12.95 -20.66 13.09
CA VAL A 131 14.00 -19.89 13.77
C VAL A 131 14.09 -20.24 15.23
N SER A 132 15.31 -20.18 15.78
CA SER A 132 15.57 -20.25 17.21
C SER A 132 15.97 -18.87 17.76
N PRO A 133 15.27 -18.32 18.76
CA PRO A 133 15.71 -17.11 19.44
C PRO A 133 17.12 -17.33 20.03
N MET A 134 17.99 -16.34 19.81
CA MET A 134 19.34 -16.40 20.39
C MET A 134 19.26 -15.84 21.79
N SER A 135 19.43 -16.69 22.80
CA SER A 135 19.39 -16.26 24.19
C SER A 135 20.54 -15.29 24.51
N THR A 136 20.20 -14.32 25.31
CA THR A 136 21.01 -13.21 25.81
C THR A 136 22.38 -13.60 26.34
N SER A 137 23.39 -13.71 25.48
CA SER A 137 24.77 -13.50 25.86
C SER A 137 25.14 -12.07 25.44
N TYR A 138 26.11 -11.47 26.10
CA TYR A 138 26.63 -10.11 25.79
C TYR A 138 27.02 -9.88 24.30
N GLU A 139 27.03 -10.92 23.49
CA GLU A 139 27.41 -10.89 22.07
C GLU A 139 26.23 -10.63 21.12
N TYR A 140 24.97 -10.85 21.56
CA TYR A 140 23.80 -10.70 20.69
C TYR A 140 22.71 -9.88 21.40
N PRO A 141 22.12 -8.87 20.73
CA PRO A 141 20.95 -8.17 21.27
C PRO A 141 19.79 -9.10 21.55
N ASN A 142 18.92 -8.74 22.47
CA ASN A 142 17.78 -9.56 22.90
C ASN A 142 16.79 -9.94 21.79
N ASP A 143 16.85 -9.24 20.62
CA ASP A 143 15.89 -9.33 19.53
C ASP A 143 16.50 -10.00 18.29
N THR A 144 17.31 -11.06 18.50
CA THR A 144 17.94 -11.80 17.41
C THR A 144 17.52 -13.27 17.40
N ALA A 145 17.41 -13.85 16.20
CA ALA A 145 17.09 -15.25 16.01
C ALA A 145 17.96 -15.90 14.92
N GLN A 146 18.33 -17.16 15.13
CA GLN A 146 19.08 -17.98 14.18
C GLN A 146 18.12 -18.62 13.19
N VAL A 147 18.39 -18.51 11.89
CA VAL A 147 17.67 -19.28 10.87
C VAL A 147 18.13 -20.74 10.94
N GLU A 148 17.21 -21.63 11.24
CA GLU A 148 17.48 -23.07 11.34
C GLU A 148 17.15 -23.77 10.01
N LYS A 149 16.02 -23.43 9.40
CA LYS A 149 15.55 -24.07 8.18
C LYS A 149 14.57 -23.18 7.42
N VAL A 150 14.63 -23.25 6.09
CA VAL A 150 13.57 -22.76 5.23
C VAL A 150 12.54 -23.88 5.07
N LEU A 151 11.30 -23.59 5.43
CA LEU A 151 10.17 -24.55 5.38
C LEU A 151 9.49 -24.49 4.02
N GLU A 152 9.25 -23.25 3.54
CA GLU A 152 8.59 -22.99 2.27
C GLU A 152 9.18 -21.73 1.63
N ARG A 153 9.48 -21.76 0.33
CA ARG A 153 9.86 -20.57 -0.42
C ARG A 153 8.65 -19.70 -0.70
N GLY A 154 8.75 -18.42 -0.37
CA GLY A 154 7.67 -17.47 -0.60
C GLY A 154 7.42 -17.19 -2.09
N ARG A 155 8.50 -17.02 -2.85
CA ARG A 155 8.49 -16.82 -4.30
C ARG A 155 9.52 -17.71 -4.95
N LYS A 156 9.15 -18.28 -6.11
CA LYS A 156 10.09 -19.01 -6.95
C LYS A 156 10.78 -18.12 -7.98
N GLU A 157 10.09 -17.10 -8.47
CA GLU A 157 10.60 -16.18 -9.49
C GLU A 157 10.98 -14.83 -8.89
N TRP A 158 12.16 -14.34 -9.27
CA TRP A 158 12.69 -13.05 -8.85
C TRP A 158 13.18 -12.25 -10.04
N VAL A 159 12.75 -10.98 -10.12
CA VAL A 159 13.32 -10.04 -11.07
C VAL A 159 14.70 -9.63 -10.58
N CYS A 160 15.70 -9.79 -11.43
CA CYS A 160 17.11 -9.59 -11.08
C CYS A 160 17.84 -8.75 -12.12
N ARG A 161 19.00 -8.22 -11.69
CA ARG A 161 20.03 -7.64 -12.56
C ARG A 161 21.37 -8.34 -12.34
N ALA A 162 22.23 -8.32 -13.35
CA ALA A 162 23.58 -8.87 -13.24
C ALA A 162 24.49 -7.90 -12.48
N VAL A 163 25.25 -8.41 -11.48
CA VAL A 163 26.11 -7.57 -10.64
C VAL A 163 27.58 -7.84 -10.90
N SER A 164 28.03 -9.08 -10.70
CA SER A 164 29.45 -9.43 -10.83
C SER A 164 29.67 -10.90 -11.18
N ARG A 165 30.79 -11.17 -11.88
CA ARG A 165 31.23 -12.54 -12.13
C ARG A 165 31.53 -13.23 -10.81
N MET A 166 31.13 -14.47 -10.68
CA MET A 166 31.56 -15.34 -9.60
C MET A 166 32.87 -16.05 -9.98
N SER A 167 33.83 -16.06 -9.08
CA SER A 167 35.02 -16.90 -9.17
C SER A 167 35.04 -17.86 -7.96
N SER A 168 34.82 -19.12 -8.18
CA SER A 168 34.97 -20.16 -7.17
C SER A 168 35.50 -21.44 -7.84
N SER A 169 36.42 -22.13 -7.18
CA SER A 169 36.92 -23.43 -7.62
C SER A 169 35.96 -24.60 -7.32
N ARG A 170 34.87 -24.34 -6.61
CA ARG A 170 33.91 -25.39 -6.17
C ARG A 170 32.69 -25.54 -7.08
N ILE A 171 32.44 -24.58 -7.96
CA ILE A 171 31.31 -24.59 -8.89
C ILE A 171 31.84 -24.58 -10.30
N GLU A 172 31.54 -25.62 -11.08
CA GLU A 172 31.98 -25.77 -12.45
C GLU A 172 31.19 -24.84 -13.40
N GLY A 173 31.87 -24.29 -14.41
CA GLY A 173 31.26 -23.43 -15.42
C GLY A 173 31.32 -21.94 -15.12
N GLU A 174 30.80 -21.15 -16.06
CA GLU A 174 30.70 -19.71 -15.89
C GLU A 174 29.43 -19.34 -15.15
N HIS A 175 29.58 -18.62 -14.04
CA HIS A 175 28.47 -18.16 -13.19
C HIS A 175 28.65 -16.69 -12.84
N PHE A 176 27.54 -16.04 -12.55
CA PHE A 176 27.54 -14.68 -12.05
C PHE A 176 26.48 -14.47 -10.97
N TRP A 177 26.66 -13.40 -10.19
CA TRP A 177 25.71 -12.99 -9.17
C TRP A 177 24.61 -12.15 -9.79
N ALA A 178 23.38 -12.61 -9.65
CA ALA A 178 22.17 -11.87 -9.92
C ALA A 178 21.64 -11.24 -8.62
N GLN A 179 21.39 -9.95 -8.63
CA GLN A 179 20.82 -9.21 -7.51
C GLN A 179 19.33 -8.99 -7.79
N PRO A 180 18.42 -9.41 -6.90
CA PRO A 180 17.03 -9.00 -6.98
C PRO A 180 16.91 -7.47 -7.04
N VAL A 181 16.03 -6.95 -7.89
CA VAL A 181 15.75 -5.50 -7.99
C VAL A 181 14.88 -4.99 -6.84
N ASP A 182 14.34 -5.90 -6.04
CA ASP A 182 13.61 -5.56 -4.82
C ASP A 182 14.60 -5.06 -3.75
N PRO A 183 14.51 -3.79 -3.30
CA PRO A 183 15.41 -3.23 -2.29
C PRO A 183 15.31 -3.91 -0.91
N PHE A 184 14.26 -4.71 -0.70
CA PHE A 184 14.08 -5.51 0.50
C PHE A 184 14.67 -6.93 0.40
N ALA A 185 15.28 -7.29 -0.74
CA ALA A 185 15.88 -8.59 -1.00
C ALA A 185 17.39 -8.50 -1.27
N PRO A 186 18.23 -8.26 -0.24
CA PRO A 186 19.69 -8.10 -0.41
C PRO A 186 20.41 -9.39 -0.80
N THR A 187 19.79 -10.56 -0.62
CA THR A 187 20.42 -11.86 -0.94
C THR A 187 20.59 -12.03 -2.43
N LYS A 188 21.84 -12.24 -2.87
CA LYS A 188 22.18 -12.50 -4.27
C LYS A 188 21.91 -13.97 -4.63
N ILE A 189 21.55 -14.18 -5.89
CA ILE A 189 21.26 -15.48 -6.46
C ILE A 189 22.39 -15.83 -7.45
N LEU A 190 22.89 -17.05 -7.39
CA LEU A 190 23.90 -17.53 -8.32
C LEU A 190 23.24 -18.12 -9.56
N VAL A 191 23.62 -17.63 -10.72
CA VAL A 191 23.02 -18.00 -12.00
C VAL A 191 24.11 -18.42 -12.99
N SER A 192 23.83 -19.43 -13.79
CA SER A 192 24.73 -19.88 -14.88
C SER A 192 24.73 -18.91 -16.04
N GLY A 193 25.90 -18.66 -16.62
CA GLY A 193 26.06 -17.82 -17.79
C GLY A 193 27.11 -16.74 -17.65
N GLN A 194 27.24 -15.91 -18.71
CA GLN A 194 28.21 -14.82 -18.79
C GLN A 194 27.58 -13.50 -18.35
N VAL A 195 28.14 -12.84 -17.34
CA VAL A 195 27.66 -11.56 -16.81
C VAL A 195 27.53 -10.47 -17.90
N LYS A 196 28.41 -10.52 -18.92
CA LYS A 196 28.41 -9.53 -20.02
C LYS A 196 27.15 -9.58 -20.88
N THR A 197 26.54 -10.74 -21.03
CA THR A 197 25.32 -10.95 -21.83
C THR A 197 24.10 -10.27 -21.19
N TYR A 198 24.10 -10.15 -19.87
CA TYR A 198 22.97 -9.64 -19.07
C TYR A 198 23.27 -8.30 -18.41
N ARG A 199 24.42 -7.66 -18.76
CA ARG A 199 24.73 -6.33 -18.28
C ARG A 199 23.63 -5.36 -18.71
N ASP A 200 23.20 -4.50 -17.80
CA ASP A 200 22.19 -3.46 -18.02
C ASP A 200 20.79 -4.00 -18.41
N LYS A 201 20.57 -5.30 -18.25
CA LYS A 201 19.27 -5.95 -18.50
C LYS A 201 18.60 -6.41 -17.22
N ALA A 202 17.28 -6.27 -17.22
CA ALA A 202 16.40 -6.92 -16.26
C ALA A 202 16.02 -8.32 -16.78
N PHE A 203 16.04 -9.31 -15.90
CA PHE A 203 15.65 -10.69 -16.21
C PHE A 203 15.02 -11.37 -15.01
N VAL A 204 14.26 -12.42 -15.26
CA VAL A 204 13.60 -13.23 -14.24
C VAL A 204 14.43 -14.48 -13.98
N VAL A 205 14.73 -14.72 -12.70
CA VAL A 205 15.42 -15.93 -12.24
C VAL A 205 14.40 -16.81 -11.53
N GLU A 206 14.27 -18.05 -11.99
CA GLU A 206 13.55 -19.10 -11.28
C GLU A 206 14.51 -19.82 -10.34
N LEU A 207 14.17 -19.89 -9.05
CA LEU A 207 15.01 -20.50 -8.01
C LEU A 207 14.95 -22.03 -8.07
N PHE A 208 16.10 -22.64 -7.87
CA PHE A 208 16.17 -24.06 -7.55
C PHE A 208 15.88 -24.32 -6.07
N ASP A 209 15.34 -25.49 -5.74
CA ASP A 209 14.95 -25.84 -4.38
C ASP A 209 16.14 -25.92 -3.41
N ALA A 210 17.31 -26.35 -3.90
CA ALA A 210 18.50 -26.55 -3.07
C ALA A 210 19.55 -25.44 -3.29
N PRO A 211 20.04 -24.79 -2.22
CA PRO A 211 21.15 -23.86 -2.30
C PRO A 211 22.48 -24.58 -2.57
N ALA A 212 23.38 -23.94 -3.34
CA ALA A 212 24.71 -24.49 -3.60
C ALA A 212 25.72 -24.04 -2.54
N ARG A 213 26.63 -24.91 -2.15
CA ARG A 213 27.74 -24.59 -1.25
C ARG A 213 28.85 -23.86 -2.02
N VAL A 214 29.08 -22.59 -1.72
CA VAL A 214 30.08 -21.75 -2.41
C VAL A 214 31.42 -21.70 -1.65
N SER A 215 31.39 -21.85 -0.34
CA SER A 215 32.58 -21.98 0.52
C SER A 215 32.23 -22.71 1.83
N ASP A 216 33.19 -22.86 2.76
CA ASP A 216 32.94 -23.53 4.02
C ASP A 216 31.93 -22.77 4.87
N GLY A 217 30.79 -23.41 5.14
CA GLY A 217 29.66 -22.81 5.90
C GLY A 217 28.89 -21.71 5.17
N VAL A 218 29.17 -21.45 3.88
CA VAL A 218 28.48 -20.44 3.08
C VAL A 218 27.74 -21.09 1.92
N TYR A 219 26.45 -20.82 1.83
CA TYR A 219 25.58 -21.30 0.78
C TYR A 219 25.00 -20.12 -0.02
N ALA A 220 24.72 -20.33 -1.29
CA ALA A 220 24.07 -19.39 -2.19
C ALA A 220 22.77 -19.97 -2.70
N LEU A 221 21.76 -19.14 -2.82
CA LEU A 221 20.61 -19.46 -3.65
C LEU A 221 21.06 -19.61 -5.09
N THR A 222 20.50 -20.59 -5.79
CA THR A 222 20.80 -20.86 -7.20
C THR A 222 19.51 -20.84 -8.00
N GLY A 223 19.63 -20.52 -9.27
CA GLY A 223 18.49 -20.50 -10.19
C GLY A 223 18.92 -20.38 -11.64
N GLU A 224 17.95 -20.41 -12.54
CA GLU A 224 18.15 -20.21 -13.96
C GLU A 224 17.37 -18.99 -14.48
N ILE A 225 17.86 -18.39 -15.55
CA ILE A 225 17.17 -17.28 -16.21
C ILE A 225 16.03 -17.85 -17.03
N HIS A 226 14.80 -17.55 -16.61
CA HIS A 226 13.59 -17.97 -17.26
C HIS A 226 13.17 -17.01 -18.40
N GLU A 227 13.37 -15.69 -18.18
CA GLU A 227 12.93 -14.65 -19.12
C GLU A 227 13.85 -13.43 -19.04
N VAL A 228 14.13 -12.79 -20.18
CA VAL A 228 14.79 -11.48 -20.23
C VAL A 228 13.75 -10.41 -20.53
N LEU A 229 13.56 -9.47 -19.61
CA LEU A 229 12.52 -8.44 -19.70
C LEU A 229 12.91 -7.29 -20.64
N GLY A 230 14.20 -6.94 -20.70
CA GLY A 230 14.73 -5.86 -21.54
C GLY A 230 15.76 -4.99 -20.82
N ASP A 231 16.00 -3.81 -21.37
CA ASP A 231 16.98 -2.87 -20.83
C ASP A 231 16.42 -2.14 -19.60
N MET A 232 17.25 -1.98 -18.55
CA MET A 232 16.82 -1.40 -17.28
C MET A 232 16.45 0.09 -17.35
N ASP A 233 16.90 0.78 -18.40
CA ASP A 233 16.58 2.20 -18.63
C ASP A 233 15.25 2.39 -19.39
N ASP A 234 14.60 1.31 -19.83
CA ASP A 234 13.32 1.37 -20.55
C ASP A 234 12.15 1.48 -19.55
N PRO A 235 11.35 2.58 -19.59
CA PRO A 235 10.19 2.74 -18.72
C PRO A 235 9.14 1.62 -18.83
N SER A 236 9.03 0.96 -19.99
CA SER A 236 8.10 -0.16 -20.17
C SER A 236 8.56 -1.42 -19.42
N VAL A 237 9.89 -1.62 -19.38
CA VAL A 237 10.54 -2.69 -18.60
C VAL A 237 10.38 -2.41 -17.12
N GLU A 238 10.54 -1.16 -16.66
CA GLU A 238 10.33 -0.80 -15.25
C GLU A 238 8.89 -1.12 -14.79
N ILE A 239 7.88 -0.80 -15.60
CA ILE A 239 6.48 -1.15 -15.27
C ILE A 239 6.31 -2.68 -15.16
N THR A 240 6.95 -3.44 -16.06
CA THR A 240 6.90 -4.92 -16.02
C THR A 240 7.64 -5.48 -14.80
N MET A 241 8.79 -4.90 -14.45
CA MET A 241 9.53 -5.24 -13.24
C MET A 241 8.68 -4.96 -11.98
N ALA A 242 8.03 -3.79 -11.92
CA ALA A 242 7.14 -3.43 -10.83
C ALA A 242 5.94 -4.39 -10.73
N ALA A 243 5.31 -4.73 -11.87
CA ALA A 243 4.20 -5.67 -11.87
C ALA A 243 4.60 -7.02 -11.28
N ARG A 244 5.77 -7.56 -11.64
CA ARG A 244 6.27 -8.81 -11.07
C ARG A 244 6.73 -8.67 -9.61
N ARG A 245 7.40 -7.57 -9.25
CA ARG A 245 7.88 -7.33 -7.89
C ARG A 245 6.74 -7.22 -6.88
N PHE A 246 5.63 -6.62 -7.28
CA PHE A 246 4.43 -6.48 -6.46
C PHE A 246 3.39 -7.58 -6.68
N ASP A 247 3.73 -8.67 -7.39
CA ASP A 247 2.82 -9.79 -7.71
C ASP A 247 1.50 -9.33 -8.33
N LEU A 248 1.55 -8.32 -9.22
CA LEU A 248 0.36 -7.87 -9.92
C LEU A 248 0.00 -8.86 -11.05
N PRO A 249 -1.25 -9.31 -11.13
CA PRO A 249 -1.70 -10.18 -12.23
C PRO A 249 -1.86 -9.36 -13.51
N TYR A 250 -0.80 -9.11 -14.25
CA TYR A 250 -0.78 -8.23 -15.43
C TYR A 250 -1.14 -8.93 -16.74
N MET A 251 -1.16 -10.27 -16.76
CA MET A 251 -1.61 -11.06 -17.91
C MET A 251 -2.98 -11.68 -17.61
N PHE A 252 -3.85 -11.78 -18.61
CA PHE A 252 -5.09 -12.52 -18.49
C PHE A 252 -4.90 -13.97 -18.93
N ALA A 253 -5.50 -14.90 -18.20
CA ALA A 253 -5.51 -16.31 -18.57
C ALA A 253 -6.32 -16.54 -19.86
N SER A 254 -6.02 -17.61 -20.58
CA SER A 254 -6.65 -17.91 -21.89
C SER A 254 -8.17 -18.12 -21.79
N ASP A 255 -8.65 -18.73 -20.73
CA ASP A 255 -10.09 -18.95 -20.49
C ASP A 255 -10.83 -17.63 -20.20
N VAL A 256 -10.18 -16.67 -19.55
CA VAL A 256 -10.71 -15.32 -19.31
C VAL A 256 -10.84 -14.55 -20.62
N LEU A 257 -9.79 -14.61 -21.47
CA LEU A 257 -9.82 -13.98 -22.80
C LEU A 257 -10.87 -14.64 -23.70
N ALA A 258 -10.96 -15.96 -23.70
CA ALA A 258 -11.96 -16.71 -24.47
C ALA A 258 -13.40 -16.34 -24.06
N GLN A 259 -13.66 -16.18 -22.75
CA GLN A 259 -14.98 -15.72 -22.29
C GLN A 259 -15.26 -14.28 -22.73
N ALA A 260 -14.28 -13.39 -22.64
CA ALA A 260 -14.42 -12.01 -23.09
C ALA A 260 -14.72 -11.93 -24.59
N GLU A 261 -13.99 -12.69 -25.42
CA GLU A 261 -14.20 -12.73 -26.87
C GLU A 261 -15.56 -13.31 -27.27
N ALA A 262 -16.14 -14.22 -26.49
CA ALA A 262 -17.45 -14.76 -26.70
C ALA A 262 -18.62 -13.77 -26.46
N LEU A 263 -18.34 -12.63 -25.79
CA LEU A 263 -19.34 -11.58 -25.58
C LEU A 263 -19.58 -10.81 -26.90
N PRO A 264 -20.82 -10.30 -27.10
CA PRO A 264 -21.15 -9.49 -28.27
C PRO A 264 -20.38 -8.14 -28.25
N ASP A 265 -20.25 -7.51 -29.41
CA ASP A 265 -19.60 -6.18 -29.52
C ASP A 265 -20.54 -5.01 -29.21
N ALA A 266 -21.85 -5.27 -29.15
CA ALA A 266 -22.87 -4.29 -28.82
C ALA A 266 -23.92 -4.90 -27.89
N VAL A 267 -24.67 -4.03 -27.20
CA VAL A 267 -25.77 -4.46 -26.34
C VAL A 267 -26.88 -5.16 -27.19
N ASP A 268 -27.25 -6.38 -26.81
CA ASP A 268 -28.32 -7.11 -27.46
C ASP A 268 -29.70 -6.58 -27.00
N LYS A 269 -30.62 -6.37 -27.94
CA LYS A 269 -31.96 -5.89 -27.60
C LYS A 269 -32.72 -6.80 -26.65
N LYS A 270 -32.40 -8.10 -26.58
CA LYS A 270 -32.96 -9.01 -25.58
C LYS A 270 -32.64 -8.57 -24.15
N ASP A 271 -31.51 -7.89 -23.93
CA ASP A 271 -31.03 -7.45 -22.62
C ASP A 271 -31.75 -6.17 -22.13
N TYR A 272 -32.59 -5.55 -22.98
CA TYR A 272 -33.48 -4.45 -22.59
C TYR A 272 -34.63 -4.92 -21.71
N LYS A 273 -34.99 -6.21 -21.80
CA LYS A 273 -36.11 -6.76 -21.06
C LYS A 273 -35.92 -6.62 -19.55
N GLY A 274 -36.88 -5.96 -18.90
CA GLY A 274 -36.88 -5.73 -17.47
C GLY A 274 -35.98 -4.55 -17.03
N ARG A 275 -35.48 -3.73 -17.96
CA ARG A 275 -34.78 -2.48 -17.72
C ARG A 275 -35.66 -1.29 -18.06
N VAL A 276 -35.38 -0.17 -17.38
CA VAL A 276 -36.01 1.11 -17.71
C VAL A 276 -35.28 1.68 -18.91
N ASP A 277 -36.03 2.12 -19.92
CA ASP A 277 -35.48 2.82 -21.07
C ASP A 277 -35.28 4.30 -20.72
N LEU A 278 -34.04 4.75 -20.71
CA LEU A 278 -33.63 6.14 -20.45
C LEU A 278 -32.77 6.67 -21.61
N THR A 279 -32.91 6.09 -22.80
CA THR A 279 -32.11 6.47 -23.97
C THR A 279 -32.38 7.91 -24.44
N ASP A 280 -33.57 8.44 -24.15
CA ASP A 280 -33.94 9.86 -24.45
C ASP A 280 -33.43 10.87 -23.42
N ILE A 281 -32.86 10.43 -22.29
CA ILE A 281 -32.32 11.31 -21.27
C ILE A 281 -30.89 11.72 -21.65
N GLY A 282 -30.62 13.02 -21.59
CA GLY A 282 -29.33 13.64 -21.98
C GLY A 282 -28.14 13.30 -21.08
N PHE A 283 -27.88 12.03 -20.80
CA PHE A 283 -26.72 11.61 -20.03
C PHE A 283 -25.42 11.99 -20.72
N VAL A 284 -24.46 12.45 -19.94
CA VAL A 284 -23.09 12.75 -20.37
C VAL A 284 -22.07 12.07 -19.47
N THR A 285 -20.93 11.67 -20.03
CA THR A 285 -19.74 11.28 -19.28
C THR A 285 -18.80 12.48 -19.19
N ILE A 286 -18.13 12.69 -18.03
CA ILE A 286 -17.19 13.77 -17.80
C ILE A 286 -15.94 13.17 -17.13
N ASP A 287 -14.84 13.07 -17.89
CA ASP A 287 -13.62 12.41 -17.47
C ASP A 287 -12.35 13.11 -17.99
N GLY A 288 -11.18 12.56 -17.71
CA GLY A 288 -9.92 13.00 -18.32
C GLY A 288 -9.86 12.76 -19.82
N GLU A 289 -8.97 13.46 -20.50
CA GLU A 289 -8.78 13.36 -21.95
C GLU A 289 -8.40 11.94 -22.41
N ASP A 290 -7.59 11.24 -21.60
CA ASP A 290 -7.04 9.91 -21.90
C ASP A 290 -7.93 8.75 -21.42
N ALA A 291 -9.02 9.03 -20.71
CA ALA A 291 -9.92 8.01 -20.19
C ALA A 291 -10.63 7.24 -21.31
N ARG A 292 -10.77 5.93 -21.16
CA ARG A 292 -11.47 5.01 -22.09
C ARG A 292 -12.49 4.13 -21.40
N ASP A 293 -12.41 3.98 -20.10
CA ASP A 293 -13.23 3.15 -19.23
C ASP A 293 -14.24 4.02 -18.45
N PHE A 294 -15.26 4.50 -19.16
CA PHE A 294 -16.27 5.38 -18.56
C PHE A 294 -17.24 4.58 -17.70
N ASP A 295 -17.01 4.59 -16.38
CA ASP A 295 -17.84 3.91 -15.39
C ASP A 295 -19.19 4.59 -15.18
N ASP A 296 -19.24 5.94 -15.24
CA ASP A 296 -20.39 6.75 -14.85
C ASP A 296 -20.84 7.76 -15.92
N ALA A 297 -22.15 7.96 -15.97
CA ALA A 297 -22.77 9.05 -16.70
C ALA A 297 -23.79 9.75 -15.78
N VAL A 298 -23.88 11.07 -15.92
CA VAL A 298 -24.69 11.90 -15.04
C VAL A 298 -25.66 12.75 -15.82
N TRP A 299 -26.81 13.05 -15.18
CA TRP A 299 -27.78 14.01 -15.66
C TRP A 299 -28.52 14.60 -14.47
N ALA A 300 -28.76 15.91 -14.49
CA ALA A 300 -29.50 16.61 -13.45
C ALA A 300 -30.49 17.62 -14.03
N MET A 301 -31.63 17.75 -13.34
CA MET A 301 -32.59 18.81 -13.65
C MET A 301 -33.12 19.47 -12.38
N PRO A 302 -33.40 20.79 -12.40
CA PRO A 302 -34.09 21.45 -11.31
C PRO A 302 -35.51 20.91 -11.19
N VAL A 303 -35.97 20.74 -9.95
CA VAL A 303 -37.37 20.40 -9.61
C VAL A 303 -37.85 21.40 -8.56
N LYS A 304 -39.14 21.33 -8.21
CA LYS A 304 -39.66 22.15 -7.11
C LYS A 304 -38.91 21.81 -5.83
N ASP A 305 -38.29 22.81 -5.23
CA ASP A 305 -37.54 22.72 -3.97
C ASP A 305 -36.19 21.94 -4.02
N GLY A 306 -35.58 21.82 -5.21
CA GLY A 306 -34.27 21.18 -5.34
C GLY A 306 -33.94 20.65 -6.73
N TRP A 307 -33.37 19.46 -6.80
CA TRP A 307 -32.91 18.80 -8.04
C TRP A 307 -33.30 17.33 -8.08
N ARG A 308 -33.50 16.80 -9.29
CA ARG A 308 -33.41 15.36 -9.56
C ARG A 308 -32.07 15.08 -10.20
N LEU A 309 -31.31 14.15 -9.62
CA LEU A 309 -30.02 13.69 -10.10
C LEU A 309 -30.10 12.23 -10.48
N LEU A 310 -29.72 11.89 -11.70
CA LEU A 310 -29.54 10.52 -12.17
C LEU A 310 -28.05 10.25 -12.30
N VAL A 311 -27.57 9.22 -11.59
CA VAL A 311 -26.22 8.68 -11.71
C VAL A 311 -26.33 7.28 -12.27
N ALA A 312 -25.94 7.12 -13.54
CA ALA A 312 -25.97 5.85 -14.26
C ALA A 312 -24.58 5.23 -14.26
N ILE A 313 -24.46 4.04 -13.69
CA ILE A 313 -23.19 3.31 -13.58
C ILE A 313 -23.24 2.06 -14.47
N ALA A 314 -22.16 1.77 -15.19
CA ALA A 314 -22.02 0.61 -16.05
C ALA A 314 -22.43 -0.68 -15.33
N ASP A 315 -23.39 -1.44 -15.88
CA ASP A 315 -23.85 -2.71 -15.30
C ASP A 315 -22.90 -3.87 -15.66
N VAL A 316 -21.68 -3.80 -15.13
CA VAL A 316 -20.64 -4.84 -15.26
C VAL A 316 -21.16 -6.18 -14.76
N SER A 317 -22.09 -6.18 -13.78
CA SER A 317 -22.66 -7.39 -13.18
C SER A 317 -23.49 -8.23 -14.16
N HIS A 318 -23.90 -7.64 -15.28
CA HIS A 318 -24.60 -8.34 -16.35
C HIS A 318 -23.65 -9.26 -17.13
N TYR A 319 -22.44 -8.80 -17.41
CA TYR A 319 -21.46 -9.53 -18.23
C TYR A 319 -20.51 -10.40 -17.41
N VAL A 320 -20.09 -9.91 -16.25
CA VAL A 320 -19.22 -10.63 -15.30
C VAL A 320 -20.12 -11.37 -14.30
N THR A 321 -20.53 -12.58 -14.69
CA THR A 321 -21.39 -13.41 -13.83
C THR A 321 -20.60 -14.06 -12.70
N PRO A 322 -21.20 -14.27 -11.51
CA PRO A 322 -20.53 -14.91 -10.39
C PRO A 322 -19.87 -16.25 -10.76
N GLU A 323 -18.67 -16.49 -10.22
CA GLU A 323 -17.90 -17.74 -10.39
C GLU A 323 -17.40 -18.02 -11.83
N SER A 324 -17.64 -17.12 -12.78
CA SER A 324 -17.10 -17.24 -14.15
C SER A 324 -15.59 -17.00 -14.19
N PRO A 325 -14.87 -17.37 -15.27
CA PRO A 325 -13.46 -17.00 -15.48
C PRO A 325 -13.19 -15.49 -15.35
N LEU A 326 -14.08 -14.65 -15.91
CA LEU A 326 -14.02 -13.18 -15.75
C LEU A 326 -14.13 -12.75 -14.29
N ASP A 327 -15.05 -13.36 -13.51
CA ASP A 327 -15.25 -13.05 -12.10
C ASP A 327 -14.05 -13.49 -11.25
N ARG A 328 -13.49 -14.67 -11.50
CA ARG A 328 -12.29 -15.16 -10.84
C ARG A 328 -11.12 -14.19 -11.05
N SER A 329 -10.87 -13.79 -12.31
CA SER A 329 -9.82 -12.86 -12.66
C SER A 329 -10.05 -11.47 -12.06
N ALA A 330 -11.29 -10.96 -12.09
CA ALA A 330 -11.65 -9.69 -11.49
C ALA A 330 -11.45 -9.70 -9.96
N GLN A 331 -11.75 -10.82 -9.30
CA GLN A 331 -11.57 -10.99 -7.86
C GLN A 331 -10.07 -11.05 -7.48
N GLU A 332 -9.23 -11.72 -8.26
CA GLU A 332 -7.77 -11.81 -8.07
C GLU A 332 -7.10 -10.45 -8.23
N ARG A 333 -7.50 -9.70 -9.25
CA ARG A 333 -7.01 -8.35 -9.52
C ARG A 333 -7.54 -7.35 -8.50
N ALA A 334 -8.80 -7.45 -8.17
CA ALA A 334 -9.63 -6.63 -7.30
C ALA A 334 -9.69 -5.14 -7.67
N THR A 335 -8.69 -4.61 -8.36
CA THR A 335 -8.65 -3.22 -8.87
C THR A 335 -7.79 -3.11 -10.12
N SER A 336 -8.09 -2.14 -10.98
CA SER A 336 -7.16 -1.71 -12.04
C SER A 336 -5.97 -1.00 -11.42
N VAL A 337 -4.79 -1.11 -12.04
CA VAL A 337 -3.56 -0.46 -11.60
C VAL A 337 -3.15 0.58 -12.64
N TYR A 338 -3.00 1.83 -12.21
CA TYR A 338 -2.68 2.95 -13.08
C TYR A 338 -1.23 3.36 -12.92
N PHE A 339 -0.43 3.10 -13.95
CA PHE A 339 0.92 3.63 -14.07
C PHE A 339 0.92 4.84 -15.01
N PRO A 340 1.89 5.74 -14.90
CA PRO A 340 2.10 6.71 -15.96
C PRO A 340 2.20 6.00 -17.31
N ARG A 341 1.30 6.32 -18.28
CA ARG A 341 1.24 5.78 -19.65
C ARG A 341 0.74 4.33 -19.83
N ARG A 342 0.53 3.54 -18.78
CA ARG A 342 0.03 2.17 -18.90
C ARG A 342 -0.95 1.84 -17.79
N VAL A 343 -2.04 1.21 -18.15
CA VAL A 343 -3.02 0.66 -17.21
C VAL A 343 -2.94 -0.86 -17.25
N ILE A 344 -2.92 -1.50 -16.08
CA ILE A 344 -3.23 -2.93 -15.95
C ILE A 344 -4.70 -3.01 -15.53
N PRO A 345 -5.63 -3.30 -16.47
CA PRO A 345 -7.04 -3.22 -16.19
C PRO A 345 -7.53 -4.43 -15.39
N MET A 346 -8.56 -4.23 -14.56
CA MET A 346 -9.23 -5.31 -13.82
C MET A 346 -9.97 -6.28 -14.78
N LEU A 347 -10.53 -5.76 -15.84
CA LEU A 347 -11.26 -6.52 -16.85
C LEU A 347 -10.58 -6.40 -18.21
N PRO A 348 -10.70 -7.41 -19.11
CA PRO A 348 -10.22 -7.30 -20.49
C PRO A 348 -10.77 -6.06 -21.20
N GLU A 349 -9.97 -5.46 -22.11
CA GLU A 349 -10.30 -4.19 -22.78
C GLU A 349 -11.61 -4.26 -23.58
N LYS A 350 -12.00 -5.42 -24.09
CA LYS A 350 -13.30 -5.64 -24.75
C LYS A 350 -14.48 -5.27 -23.85
N LEU A 351 -14.33 -5.46 -22.51
CA LEU A 351 -15.32 -5.03 -21.54
C LEU A 351 -15.01 -3.61 -21.04
N SER A 352 -13.80 -3.38 -20.52
CA SER A 352 -13.47 -2.12 -19.83
C SER A 352 -13.53 -0.89 -20.72
N ASN A 353 -13.04 -0.99 -21.96
CA ASN A 353 -13.04 0.12 -22.93
C ASN A 353 -14.20 0.02 -23.93
N GLY A 354 -14.80 -1.18 -24.07
CA GLY A 354 -15.83 -1.51 -25.05
C GLY A 354 -17.23 -1.59 -24.46
N LEU A 355 -17.67 -2.83 -24.17
CA LEU A 355 -19.06 -3.16 -23.89
C LEU A 355 -19.60 -2.55 -22.58
N CYS A 356 -18.76 -2.42 -21.55
CA CYS A 356 -19.15 -1.79 -20.29
C CYS A 356 -18.97 -0.26 -20.29
N SER A 357 -17.96 0.26 -21.00
CA SER A 357 -17.69 1.69 -21.04
C SER A 357 -18.87 2.47 -21.61
N LEU A 358 -19.32 3.52 -20.91
CA LEU A 358 -20.44 4.37 -21.29
C LEU A 358 -20.09 5.32 -22.44
N ASN A 359 -19.57 4.74 -23.54
CA ASN A 359 -19.16 5.45 -24.74
C ASN A 359 -20.32 6.26 -25.33
N PRO A 360 -20.08 7.45 -25.93
CA PRO A 360 -21.11 8.27 -26.53
C PRO A 360 -21.67 7.66 -27.81
N GLY A 361 -22.93 7.94 -28.08
CA GLY A 361 -23.60 7.54 -29.33
C GLY A 361 -23.96 6.06 -29.44
N VAL A 362 -23.90 5.31 -28.34
CA VAL A 362 -24.27 3.89 -28.28
C VAL A 362 -25.04 3.57 -27.02
N ASP A 363 -25.92 2.57 -27.11
CA ASP A 363 -26.70 2.13 -25.97
C ASP A 363 -25.84 1.30 -25.01
N ARG A 364 -26.03 1.52 -23.69
CA ARG A 364 -25.30 0.81 -22.63
C ARG A 364 -26.22 0.39 -21.49
N LEU A 365 -25.91 -0.78 -20.93
CA LEU A 365 -26.61 -1.31 -19.76
C LEU A 365 -26.05 -0.68 -18.50
N THR A 366 -26.95 -0.19 -17.64
CA THR A 366 -26.58 0.51 -16.41
C THR A 366 -27.39 0.08 -15.20
N VAL A 367 -26.85 0.36 -14.02
CA VAL A 367 -27.57 0.44 -12.74
C VAL A 367 -27.64 1.90 -12.37
N VAL A 368 -28.84 2.44 -12.28
CA VAL A 368 -29.07 3.86 -12.02
C VAL A 368 -29.41 4.10 -10.56
N CYS A 369 -28.75 5.08 -9.95
CA CYS A 369 -29.17 5.73 -8.72
C CYS A 369 -29.92 7.00 -9.07
N ASP A 370 -31.24 6.99 -8.88
CA ASP A 370 -32.15 8.12 -9.15
C ASP A 370 -32.46 8.80 -7.82
N MET A 371 -32.07 10.04 -7.68
CA MET A 371 -32.08 10.78 -6.42
C MET A 371 -32.88 12.07 -6.53
N VAL A 372 -33.59 12.40 -5.46
CA VAL A 372 -34.17 13.72 -5.23
C VAL A 372 -33.34 14.45 -4.18
N ILE A 373 -32.79 15.58 -4.54
CA ILE A 373 -31.90 16.39 -3.71
C ILE A 373 -32.63 17.68 -3.30
N SER A 374 -32.62 18.00 -2.02
CA SER A 374 -33.21 19.25 -1.51
C SER A 374 -32.38 20.47 -1.92
N ALA A 375 -32.97 21.67 -1.81
CA ALA A 375 -32.25 22.95 -1.99
C ALA A 375 -31.02 23.12 -1.08
N GLN A 376 -30.96 22.36 0.04
CA GLN A 376 -29.82 22.37 0.96
C GLN A 376 -28.75 21.30 0.63
N GLY A 377 -28.86 20.62 -0.51
CA GLY A 377 -27.88 19.62 -0.96
C GLY A 377 -27.94 18.28 -0.21
N THR A 378 -29.09 17.93 0.36
CA THR A 378 -29.30 16.64 1.05
C THR A 378 -30.18 15.73 0.21
N VAL A 379 -29.83 14.42 0.15
CA VAL A 379 -30.66 13.43 -0.51
C VAL A 379 -31.94 13.21 0.29
N SER A 380 -33.08 13.54 -0.30
CA SER A 380 -34.41 13.38 0.32
C SER A 380 -35.05 12.02 0.03
N ALA A 381 -34.83 11.50 -1.17
CA ALA A 381 -35.28 10.19 -1.62
C ALA A 381 -34.35 9.63 -2.69
N TYR A 382 -34.30 8.31 -2.80
CA TYR A 382 -33.54 7.64 -3.86
C TYR A 382 -34.16 6.28 -4.19
N GLN A 383 -33.85 5.78 -5.40
CA GLN A 383 -34.13 4.42 -5.82
C GLN A 383 -33.05 3.88 -6.73
N PHE A 384 -32.88 2.55 -6.74
CA PHE A 384 -32.00 1.84 -7.66
C PHE A 384 -32.79 0.97 -8.60
N TYR A 385 -32.43 1.01 -9.89
CA TYR A 385 -33.00 0.13 -10.92
C TYR A 385 -32.00 -0.08 -12.06
N ARG A 386 -32.20 -1.15 -12.81
CA ARG A 386 -31.47 -1.41 -14.05
C ARG A 386 -32.07 -0.61 -15.18
N ALA A 387 -31.25 -0.01 -16.02
CA ALA A 387 -31.67 0.81 -17.15
C ALA A 387 -30.84 0.53 -18.40
N VAL A 388 -31.32 1.05 -19.52
CA VAL A 388 -30.53 1.27 -20.73
C VAL A 388 -30.44 2.75 -20.92
N ILE A 389 -29.22 3.25 -21.14
CA ILE A 389 -28.95 4.66 -21.44
C ILE A 389 -28.29 4.81 -22.80
N HIS A 390 -28.38 6.00 -23.36
CA HIS A 390 -27.59 6.45 -24.50
C HIS A 390 -26.79 7.67 -24.07
N SER A 391 -25.45 7.53 -23.95
CA SER A 391 -24.63 8.71 -23.60
C SER A 391 -24.58 9.69 -24.78
N HIS A 392 -25.06 10.92 -24.57
CA HIS A 392 -25.19 11.91 -25.63
C HIS A 392 -23.86 12.60 -25.95
N ALA A 393 -22.98 12.73 -24.96
CA ALA A 393 -21.69 13.35 -25.13
C ALA A 393 -20.62 12.76 -24.19
N ARG A 394 -19.40 12.63 -24.72
CA ARG A 394 -18.19 12.47 -23.92
C ARG A 394 -17.56 13.82 -23.70
N LEU A 395 -17.67 14.36 -22.51
CA LEU A 395 -17.07 15.61 -22.10
C LEU A 395 -15.78 15.36 -21.35
N THR A 396 -14.91 16.38 -21.30
CA THR A 396 -13.70 16.34 -20.51
C THR A 396 -13.79 17.38 -19.38
N TYR A 397 -13.04 17.15 -18.29
CA TYR A 397 -12.99 18.11 -17.19
C TYR A 397 -12.56 19.50 -17.67
N THR A 398 -11.60 19.55 -18.61
CA THR A 398 -11.13 20.80 -19.23
C THR A 398 -12.24 21.50 -20.00
N ALA A 399 -12.98 20.78 -20.86
CA ALA A 399 -14.05 21.36 -21.66
C ALA A 399 -15.23 21.88 -20.80
N VAL A 400 -15.62 21.11 -19.77
CA VAL A 400 -16.68 21.51 -18.84
C VAL A 400 -16.27 22.73 -18.03
N TYR A 401 -15.03 22.74 -17.50
CA TYR A 401 -14.53 23.90 -16.75
C TYR A 401 -14.44 25.16 -17.60
N ALA A 402 -13.95 25.05 -18.84
CA ALA A 402 -13.93 26.17 -19.80
C ALA A 402 -15.35 26.71 -20.06
N ALA A 403 -16.33 25.82 -20.25
CA ALA A 403 -17.73 26.22 -20.43
C ALA A 403 -18.29 26.96 -19.20
N LEU A 404 -17.97 26.53 -17.99
CA LEU A 404 -18.36 27.20 -16.74
C LEU A 404 -17.68 28.59 -16.59
N CYS A 405 -16.50 28.77 -17.18
CA CYS A 405 -15.76 30.01 -17.22
C CYS A 405 -16.18 30.93 -18.40
N GLY A 406 -17.12 30.52 -19.27
CA GLY A 406 -17.65 31.30 -20.37
C GLY A 406 -17.19 30.88 -21.77
N ASP A 407 -16.24 29.95 -21.90
CA ASP A 407 -15.85 29.39 -23.21
C ASP A 407 -16.46 27.98 -23.40
N SER A 408 -17.62 27.96 -24.02
CA SER A 408 -18.35 26.71 -24.28
C SER A 408 -18.01 26.05 -25.62
N SER A 409 -17.03 26.54 -26.37
CA SER A 409 -16.74 26.11 -27.73
C SER A 409 -16.40 24.62 -27.85
N ASP A 410 -15.56 24.10 -26.99
CA ASP A 410 -15.17 22.67 -27.00
C ASP A 410 -16.30 21.77 -26.47
N ALA A 411 -16.99 22.17 -25.40
CA ALA A 411 -18.11 21.42 -24.86
C ALA A 411 -19.24 21.26 -25.91
N LEU A 412 -19.57 22.35 -26.64
CA LEU A 412 -20.57 22.30 -27.72
C LEU A 412 -20.12 21.42 -28.90
N LYS A 413 -18.86 21.44 -29.30
CA LYS A 413 -18.32 20.55 -30.35
C LYS A 413 -18.44 19.09 -29.96
N ARG A 414 -18.37 18.77 -28.67
CA ARG A 414 -18.54 17.42 -28.12
C ARG A 414 -20.02 17.02 -27.98
N GLY A 415 -20.98 17.90 -28.26
CA GLY A 415 -22.39 17.64 -28.18
C GLY A 415 -23.04 17.96 -26.83
N ALA A 416 -22.39 18.75 -25.99
CA ALA A 416 -22.92 19.13 -24.68
C ALA A 416 -24.19 19.98 -24.77
N ASN A 417 -25.14 19.70 -23.88
CA ASN A 417 -26.22 20.65 -23.58
C ASN A 417 -25.78 21.55 -22.42
N LEU A 418 -25.59 22.83 -22.67
CA LEU A 418 -25.11 23.79 -21.67
C LEU A 418 -26.08 23.96 -20.49
N GLN A 419 -27.38 23.77 -20.69
CA GLN A 419 -28.36 23.83 -19.61
C GLN A 419 -28.18 22.67 -18.60
N ASP A 420 -27.84 21.47 -19.07
CA ASP A 420 -27.59 20.34 -18.20
C ASP A 420 -26.28 20.51 -17.42
N ILE A 421 -25.22 21.09 -18.07
CA ILE A 421 -23.96 21.43 -17.37
C ILE A 421 -24.25 22.49 -16.28
N GLN A 422 -25.06 23.50 -16.59
CA GLN A 422 -25.41 24.52 -15.60
C GLN A 422 -26.22 23.93 -14.44
N ALA A 423 -27.17 23.02 -14.71
CA ALA A 423 -27.95 22.36 -13.68
C ALA A 423 -27.05 21.52 -12.75
N LEU A 424 -26.09 20.79 -13.30
CA LEU A 424 -25.06 20.04 -12.52
C LEU A 424 -24.21 20.96 -11.66
N TYR A 425 -23.81 22.12 -12.17
CA TYR A 425 -23.03 23.10 -11.44
C TYR A 425 -23.81 23.75 -10.29
N GLU A 426 -25.08 24.11 -10.48
CA GLU A 426 -25.90 24.64 -9.40
C GLU A 426 -26.19 23.60 -8.32
N LEU A 427 -26.41 22.34 -8.71
CA LEU A 427 -26.50 21.21 -7.78
C LEU A 427 -25.23 21.03 -6.98
N PHE A 428 -24.06 21.10 -7.63
CA PHE A 428 -22.75 21.03 -6.96
C PHE A 428 -22.59 22.09 -5.87
N LYS A 429 -23.01 23.33 -6.11
CA LYS A 429 -22.96 24.39 -5.09
C LYS A 429 -23.79 24.03 -3.85
N ALA A 430 -24.94 23.39 -4.03
CA ALA A 430 -25.75 22.93 -2.92
C ALA A 430 -25.07 21.78 -2.16
N PHE A 431 -24.47 20.81 -2.86
CA PHE A 431 -23.69 19.74 -2.25
C PHE A 431 -22.48 20.26 -1.46
N ARG A 432 -21.75 21.24 -2.02
CA ARG A 432 -20.62 21.89 -1.34
C ARG A 432 -21.05 22.54 -0.03
N THR A 433 -22.16 23.26 -0.02
CA THR A 433 -22.74 23.85 1.19
C THR A 433 -23.12 22.77 2.22
N ALA A 434 -23.67 21.65 1.77
CA ALA A 434 -24.00 20.53 2.65
C ALA A 434 -22.72 19.85 3.21
N ARG A 435 -21.65 19.72 2.39
CA ARG A 435 -20.34 19.18 2.79
C ARG A 435 -19.68 20.03 3.89
N GLU A 436 -19.67 21.36 3.71
CA GLU A 436 -19.16 22.31 4.71
C GLU A 436 -19.93 22.22 6.03
N LYS A 437 -21.27 22.15 6.01
CA LYS A 437 -22.10 21.96 7.20
C LYS A 437 -21.85 20.63 7.89
N ARG A 438 -21.62 19.56 7.12
CA ARG A 438 -21.28 18.25 7.64
C ARG A 438 -19.89 18.25 8.29
N GLY A 439 -18.96 19.10 7.82
CA GLY A 439 -17.59 19.22 8.28
C GLY A 439 -16.75 18.02 7.84
N ALA A 440 -16.88 17.61 6.59
CA ALA A 440 -15.91 16.73 5.95
C ALA A 440 -14.58 17.45 5.81
N ILE A 441 -13.47 16.76 6.04
CA ILE A 441 -12.15 17.33 5.88
C ILE A 441 -11.88 17.49 4.38
N ASP A 442 -11.49 18.68 3.96
CA ASP A 442 -11.11 18.97 2.57
C ASP A 442 -9.59 19.12 2.48
N PHE A 443 -8.91 18.02 2.22
CA PHE A 443 -7.47 18.02 1.98
C PHE A 443 -7.20 18.25 0.49
N GLU A 444 -6.81 19.44 0.14
CA GLU A 444 -6.33 19.75 -1.21
C GLU A 444 -4.86 19.29 -1.37
N THR A 445 -4.64 18.00 -1.52
CA THR A 445 -3.28 17.50 -1.80
C THR A 445 -2.89 17.80 -3.25
N ALA A 446 -1.68 18.30 -3.43
CA ALA A 446 -1.11 18.48 -4.76
C ALA A 446 -0.80 17.13 -5.40
N GLU A 447 -1.71 16.60 -6.22
CA GLU A 447 -1.39 15.48 -7.09
C GLU A 447 -0.43 15.94 -8.19
N THR A 448 0.57 15.13 -8.51
CA THR A 448 1.52 15.41 -9.58
C THR A 448 1.22 14.58 -10.81
N GLN A 449 1.27 15.20 -11.97
CA GLN A 449 1.19 14.52 -13.26
C GLN A 449 2.57 14.53 -13.93
N ILE A 450 3.00 13.37 -14.40
CA ILE A 450 4.20 13.23 -15.22
C ILE A 450 3.79 13.40 -16.67
N VAL A 451 4.30 14.46 -17.31
CA VAL A 451 4.08 14.74 -18.73
C VAL A 451 5.24 14.16 -19.52
N CYS A 452 4.93 13.29 -20.48
CA CYS A 452 5.89 12.66 -21.36
C CYS A 452 5.68 13.14 -22.81
N ASP A 453 6.75 13.08 -23.63
CA ASP A 453 6.67 13.26 -25.07
C ASP A 453 6.18 11.99 -25.80
N GLU A 454 6.14 12.03 -27.13
CA GLU A 454 5.71 10.90 -27.96
C GLU A 454 6.63 9.68 -27.81
N ASP A 455 7.93 9.91 -27.56
CA ASP A 455 8.94 8.86 -27.34
C ASP A 455 8.93 8.33 -25.90
N GLY A 456 8.17 8.97 -25.00
CA GLY A 456 8.05 8.55 -23.63
C GLY A 456 9.05 9.15 -22.65
N LYS A 457 9.84 10.10 -23.08
CA LYS A 457 10.72 10.85 -22.18
C LYS A 457 9.90 11.84 -21.37
N ILE A 458 10.26 11.98 -20.11
CA ILE A 458 9.59 12.91 -19.20
C ILE A 458 9.99 14.33 -19.58
N GLN A 459 9.01 15.15 -19.98
CA GLN A 459 9.19 16.58 -20.27
C GLN A 459 9.05 17.44 -19.03
N ALA A 460 8.07 17.13 -18.18
CA ALA A 460 7.80 17.87 -16.98
C ALA A 460 7.09 17.03 -15.92
N ILE A 461 7.26 17.43 -14.67
CA ILE A 461 6.43 16.99 -13.54
C ILE A 461 5.71 18.23 -13.05
N GLN A 462 4.39 18.24 -13.14
CA GLN A 462 3.57 19.42 -12.82
C GLN A 462 2.41 19.06 -11.90
N LYS A 463 1.86 20.06 -11.22
CA LYS A 463 0.66 19.88 -10.42
C LYS A 463 -0.50 19.55 -11.34
N ARG A 464 -1.30 18.55 -10.98
CA ARG A 464 -2.55 18.24 -11.66
C ARG A 464 -3.60 19.24 -11.21
N ASP A 465 -4.22 19.92 -12.16
CA ASP A 465 -5.30 20.85 -11.87
C ASP A 465 -6.56 20.10 -11.42
N HIS A 466 -7.07 20.45 -10.26
CA HIS A 466 -8.33 19.93 -9.74
C HIS A 466 -9.34 21.08 -9.69
N ASN A 467 -10.17 21.19 -10.73
CA ASN A 467 -11.13 22.27 -10.92
C ASN A 467 -12.57 21.86 -10.56
N ASP A 468 -13.52 22.78 -10.66
CA ASP A 468 -14.92 22.55 -10.30
C ASP A 468 -15.59 21.46 -11.13
N ALA A 469 -15.14 21.17 -12.37
CA ALA A 469 -15.67 20.06 -13.16
C ALA A 469 -15.36 18.70 -12.51
N HIS A 470 -14.17 18.53 -11.93
CA HIS A 470 -13.82 17.33 -11.14
C HIS A 470 -14.71 17.22 -9.91
N ARG A 471 -14.90 18.32 -9.20
CA ARG A 471 -15.70 18.37 -7.96
C ARG A 471 -17.18 18.10 -8.20
N ILE A 472 -17.73 18.49 -9.35
CA ILE A 472 -19.11 18.15 -9.75
C ILE A 472 -19.29 16.62 -9.77
N ILE A 473 -18.41 15.92 -10.48
CA ILE A 473 -18.49 14.47 -10.59
C ILE A 473 -18.23 13.81 -9.24
N GLU A 474 -17.23 14.26 -8.49
CA GLU A 474 -16.95 13.76 -7.14
C GLU A 474 -18.18 13.81 -6.24
N GLU A 475 -18.87 14.93 -6.15
CA GLU A 475 -20.07 15.08 -5.30
C GLU A 475 -21.25 14.23 -5.80
N CYS A 476 -21.43 14.08 -7.11
CA CYS A 476 -22.43 13.16 -7.66
C CYS A 476 -22.13 11.70 -7.28
N MET A 477 -20.85 11.29 -7.35
CA MET A 477 -20.40 9.93 -6.97
C MET A 477 -20.52 9.70 -5.47
N LEU A 478 -20.17 10.68 -4.63
CA LEU A 478 -20.33 10.62 -3.18
C LEU A 478 -21.81 10.45 -2.79
N ALA A 479 -22.72 11.18 -3.45
CA ALA A 479 -24.15 11.04 -3.22
C ALA A 479 -24.66 9.62 -3.57
N ALA A 480 -24.28 9.09 -4.74
CA ALA A 480 -24.67 7.73 -5.15
C ALA A 480 -24.08 6.64 -4.22
N ASN A 481 -22.82 6.79 -3.82
CA ASN A 481 -22.15 5.86 -2.90
C ASN A 481 -22.78 5.84 -1.51
N THR A 482 -23.22 6.99 -0.99
CA THR A 482 -23.93 7.06 0.29
C THR A 482 -25.33 6.45 0.19
N CYS A 483 -26.06 6.65 -0.91
CA CYS A 483 -27.33 5.98 -1.16
C CYS A 483 -27.17 4.46 -1.23
N ALA A 484 -26.11 3.96 -1.85
CA ALA A 484 -25.81 2.54 -1.92
C ALA A 484 -25.53 1.93 -0.52
N ALA A 485 -24.75 2.62 0.30
CA ALA A 485 -24.47 2.22 1.69
C ALA A 485 -25.77 2.20 2.55
N ASP A 486 -26.58 3.22 2.41
CA ASP A 486 -27.88 3.34 3.11
C ASP A 486 -28.86 2.22 2.66
N PHE A 487 -28.92 1.91 1.35
CA PHE A 487 -29.74 0.83 0.81
C PHE A 487 -29.35 -0.54 1.40
N ILE A 488 -28.05 -0.85 1.43
CA ILE A 488 -27.54 -2.09 2.03
C ILE A 488 -27.90 -2.15 3.53
N SER A 489 -27.69 -1.06 4.25
CA SER A 489 -27.95 -0.98 5.69
C SER A 489 -29.44 -1.11 6.02
N ARG A 490 -30.32 -0.32 5.36
CA ARG A 490 -31.77 -0.34 5.61
C ARG A 490 -32.42 -1.67 5.28
N LYS A 491 -31.92 -2.35 4.24
CA LYS A 491 -32.43 -3.68 3.87
C LYS A 491 -31.78 -4.83 4.61
N SER A 492 -30.83 -4.53 5.51
CA SER A 492 -30.04 -5.52 6.26
C SER A 492 -29.38 -6.56 5.34
N LEU A 493 -28.88 -6.11 4.20
CA LEU A 493 -28.14 -6.94 3.25
C LEU A 493 -26.66 -7.07 3.68
N SER A 494 -26.04 -8.17 3.29
CA SER A 494 -24.59 -8.32 3.44
C SER A 494 -23.89 -7.59 2.29
N GLY A 495 -22.77 -6.95 2.57
CA GLY A 495 -21.99 -6.21 1.58
C GLY A 495 -20.68 -5.66 2.17
N LEU A 496 -19.89 -5.02 1.34
CA LEU A 496 -18.67 -4.32 1.77
C LEU A 496 -18.94 -2.83 1.92
N PHE A 497 -18.63 -2.29 3.08
CA PHE A 497 -18.55 -0.85 3.32
C PHE A 497 -17.12 -0.37 3.11
N ARG A 498 -16.95 0.85 2.67
CA ARG A 498 -15.67 1.55 2.67
C ARG A 498 -15.57 2.29 4.00
N VAL A 499 -14.78 1.77 4.91
CA VAL A 499 -14.70 2.28 6.27
C VAL A 499 -13.38 3.00 6.52
N HIS A 500 -13.44 4.03 7.35
CA HIS A 500 -12.28 4.83 7.71
C HIS A 500 -12.35 5.18 9.19
N GLY A 501 -11.42 4.62 9.98
CA GLY A 501 -11.32 4.84 11.41
C GLY A 501 -10.77 6.23 11.75
N ALA A 502 -11.06 6.68 12.98
CA ALA A 502 -10.41 7.87 13.53
C ALA A 502 -8.91 7.63 13.76
N PRO A 503 -8.08 8.67 13.76
CA PRO A 503 -6.67 8.56 14.11
C PRO A 503 -6.44 7.89 15.46
N SER A 504 -5.32 7.13 15.59
CA SER A 504 -4.95 6.54 16.88
C SER A 504 -4.48 7.61 17.88
N PRO A 505 -4.62 7.37 19.20
CA PRO A 505 -4.17 8.33 20.22
C PRO A 505 -2.71 8.75 20.06
N ASP A 506 -1.80 7.80 19.80
CA ASP A 506 -0.36 8.08 19.65
C ASP A 506 -0.08 9.00 18.46
N ARG A 507 -0.76 8.76 17.33
CA ARG A 507 -0.65 9.63 16.15
C ARG A 507 -1.20 11.02 16.38
N LEU A 508 -2.30 11.14 17.17
CA LEU A 508 -2.87 12.42 17.55
C LEU A 508 -1.93 13.23 18.44
N GLU A 509 -1.23 12.57 19.36
CA GLU A 509 -0.23 13.22 20.23
C GLU A 509 0.94 13.75 19.39
N THR A 510 1.47 12.93 18.48
CA THR A 510 2.51 13.35 17.52
C THR A 510 2.05 14.56 16.70
N LEU A 511 0.85 14.49 16.11
CA LEU A 511 0.30 15.60 15.33
C LEU A 511 0.17 16.89 16.15
N ARG A 512 -0.31 16.80 17.39
CA ARG A 512 -0.44 17.99 18.25
C ARG A 512 0.91 18.64 18.54
N ALA A 513 1.94 17.83 18.75
CA ALA A 513 3.30 18.33 18.88
C ALA A 513 3.75 19.05 17.59
N GLU A 514 3.55 18.44 16.42
CA GLU A 514 3.87 19.08 15.12
C GLU A 514 3.09 20.37 14.89
N LEU A 515 1.78 20.39 15.15
CA LEU A 515 0.93 21.58 14.98
C LEU A 515 1.34 22.74 15.89
N SER A 516 1.86 22.45 17.09
CA SER A 516 2.31 23.47 18.04
C SER A 516 3.43 24.32 17.48
N PHE A 517 4.28 23.81 16.59
CA PHE A 517 5.36 24.57 15.91
C PHE A 517 4.79 25.65 14.97
N PHE A 518 3.59 25.41 14.46
CA PHE A 518 2.90 26.39 13.60
C PHE A 518 1.96 27.30 14.40
N GLY A 519 1.93 27.16 15.73
CA GLY A 519 1.00 27.91 16.59
C GLY A 519 -0.46 27.47 16.43
N VAL A 520 -0.71 26.25 15.93
CA VAL A 520 -2.03 25.70 15.66
C VAL A 520 -2.42 24.72 16.78
N THR A 521 -3.64 24.83 17.28
CA THR A 521 -4.20 23.92 18.29
C THR A 521 -5.26 23.03 17.66
N LEU A 522 -5.14 21.72 17.79
CA LEU A 522 -6.18 20.76 17.44
C LEU A 522 -7.10 20.55 18.64
N GLU A 523 -8.31 21.07 18.55
CA GLU A 523 -9.38 20.91 19.55
C GLU A 523 -9.94 19.47 19.58
N GLY A 524 -10.95 19.18 20.40
CA GLY A 524 -11.64 17.89 20.45
C GLY A 524 -11.04 16.85 21.40
N GLY A 525 -10.00 17.20 22.18
CA GLY A 525 -9.43 16.32 23.23
C GLY A 525 -8.95 14.98 22.68
N ALA A 526 -9.29 13.87 23.33
CA ALA A 526 -8.86 12.52 22.92
C ALA A 526 -9.52 12.00 21.63
N LYS A 527 -10.61 12.63 21.19
CA LYS A 527 -11.38 12.21 19.99
C LYS A 527 -11.79 13.44 19.17
N PRO A 528 -10.83 14.13 18.53
CA PRO A 528 -11.15 15.24 17.65
C PRO A 528 -12.08 14.77 16.52
N SER A 529 -13.04 15.60 16.16
CA SER A 529 -13.90 15.35 15.01
C SER A 529 -13.24 15.84 13.71
N SER A 530 -13.76 15.44 12.56
CA SER A 530 -13.33 15.98 11.25
C SER A 530 -13.44 17.51 11.20
N LYS A 531 -14.43 18.11 11.86
CA LYS A 531 -14.59 19.57 11.98
C LYS A 531 -13.45 20.25 12.73
N ASP A 532 -12.86 19.57 13.72
CA ASP A 532 -11.76 20.13 14.50
C ASP A 532 -10.48 20.19 13.65
N PHE A 533 -10.28 19.19 12.77
CA PHE A 533 -9.21 19.20 11.77
C PHE A 533 -9.40 20.31 10.74
N ASP A 534 -10.61 20.46 10.19
CA ASP A 534 -10.94 21.50 9.23
C ASP A 534 -10.71 22.90 9.83
N ARG A 535 -11.14 23.12 11.07
CA ARG A 535 -10.93 24.38 11.81
C ARG A 535 -9.44 24.64 12.05
N ALA A 536 -8.67 23.63 12.45
CA ALA A 536 -7.24 23.76 12.69
C ALA A 536 -6.49 24.07 11.37
N LEU A 537 -6.85 23.43 10.26
CA LEU A 537 -6.27 23.73 8.94
C LEU A 537 -6.64 25.14 8.46
N SER A 538 -7.87 25.57 8.65
CA SER A 538 -8.34 26.91 8.26
C SER A 538 -7.67 28.03 9.06
N ALA A 539 -7.12 27.77 10.23
CA ALA A 539 -6.33 28.71 11.02
C ALA A 539 -4.94 29.00 10.44
N VAL A 540 -4.45 28.17 9.52
CA VAL A 540 -3.15 28.35 8.86
C VAL A 540 -3.33 29.15 7.58
N PRO A 541 -2.63 30.31 7.41
CA PRO A 541 -2.68 31.07 6.16
C PRO A 541 -2.24 30.25 4.95
N GLU A 542 -2.80 30.57 3.78
CA GLU A 542 -2.40 29.97 2.50
C GLU A 542 -0.88 30.10 2.29
N GLY A 543 -0.27 29.04 1.78
CA GLY A 543 1.15 29.00 1.46
C GLY A 543 1.85 27.72 1.89
N PRO A 544 3.17 27.64 1.78
CA PRO A 544 3.97 26.43 2.01
C PRO A 544 3.75 25.79 3.39
N ARG A 545 3.56 26.60 4.43
CA ARG A 545 3.31 26.10 5.79
C ARG A 545 1.99 25.37 5.90
N ARG A 546 0.95 25.85 5.20
CA ARG A 546 -0.35 25.18 5.19
C ARG A 546 -0.26 23.82 4.50
N GLU A 547 0.51 23.71 3.40
CA GLU A 547 0.74 22.42 2.72
C GLU A 547 1.42 21.40 3.64
N VAL A 548 2.42 21.82 4.44
CA VAL A 548 3.09 20.96 5.40
C VAL A 548 2.14 20.52 6.52
N VAL A 549 1.35 21.44 7.09
CA VAL A 549 0.34 21.12 8.11
C VAL A 549 -0.70 20.15 7.56
N GLN A 550 -1.16 20.37 6.36
CA GLN A 550 -2.11 19.50 5.66
C GLN A 550 -1.53 18.08 5.46
N LEU A 551 -0.27 17.98 5.07
CA LEU A 551 0.44 16.71 4.90
C LEU A 551 0.61 15.99 6.25
N ALA A 552 0.94 16.70 7.33
CA ALA A 552 1.04 16.15 8.69
C ALA A 552 -0.32 15.60 9.17
N MET A 553 -1.39 16.36 8.96
CA MET A 553 -2.76 15.91 9.26
C MET A 553 -3.13 14.66 8.46
N LEU A 554 -2.81 14.63 7.15
CA LEU A 554 -3.09 13.48 6.28
C LEU A 554 -2.33 12.21 6.72
N ARG A 555 -1.04 12.35 7.07
CA ARG A 555 -0.21 11.23 7.59
C ARG A 555 -0.73 10.64 8.90
N THR A 556 -1.45 11.44 9.68
CA THR A 556 -2.05 11.02 10.95
C THR A 556 -3.29 10.15 10.73
N MET A 557 -3.99 10.34 9.60
CA MET A 557 -5.20 9.58 9.29
C MET A 557 -4.91 8.08 9.14
N GLN A 558 -5.90 7.26 9.52
CA GLN A 558 -5.88 5.85 9.18
C GLN A 558 -6.12 5.68 7.67
N GLN A 559 -5.77 4.53 7.15
CA GLN A 559 -6.12 4.19 5.77
C GLN A 559 -7.51 3.55 5.74
N ALA A 560 -8.35 3.96 4.79
CA ALA A 560 -9.64 3.34 4.59
C ALA A 560 -9.48 1.89 4.08
N VAL A 561 -10.40 1.00 4.50
CA VAL A 561 -10.43 -0.42 4.10
C VAL A 561 -11.84 -0.83 3.70
N TYR A 562 -11.97 -1.95 2.99
CA TYR A 562 -13.26 -2.59 2.71
C TYR A 562 -13.57 -3.59 3.82
N SER A 563 -14.73 -3.44 4.46
CA SER A 563 -15.14 -4.27 5.60
C SER A 563 -16.62 -4.60 5.53
N PRO A 564 -17.05 -5.82 5.90
CA PRO A 564 -18.47 -6.10 6.11
C PRO A 564 -19.03 -5.43 7.38
N VAL A 565 -18.16 -4.93 8.25
CA VAL A 565 -18.53 -4.18 9.46
C VAL A 565 -18.51 -2.69 9.15
N ASN A 566 -19.63 -2.02 9.28
CA ASN A 566 -19.72 -0.58 9.12
C ASN A 566 -19.30 0.14 10.41
N ILE A 567 -18.23 0.92 10.36
CA ILE A 567 -17.81 1.85 11.43
C ILE A 567 -17.90 3.32 10.99
N GLY A 568 -18.51 3.59 9.83
CA GLY A 568 -18.55 4.90 9.20
C GLY A 568 -17.25 5.27 8.46
N HIS A 569 -17.21 6.48 7.95
CA HIS A 569 -16.06 7.04 7.24
C HIS A 569 -15.64 8.38 7.84
N TYR A 570 -14.63 8.35 8.71
CA TYR A 570 -14.21 9.51 9.50
C TYR A 570 -13.87 10.75 8.63
N GLY A 571 -13.01 10.62 7.63
CA GLY A 571 -12.57 11.75 6.79
C GLY A 571 -13.71 12.41 6.02
N LEU A 572 -14.68 11.62 5.49
CA LEU A 572 -15.85 12.12 4.78
C LEU A 572 -17.02 12.52 5.72
N ASN A 573 -16.89 12.17 6.99
CA ASN A 573 -17.92 12.35 8.02
C ASN A 573 -19.30 11.77 7.63
N TYR A 574 -19.27 10.51 7.12
CA TYR A 574 -20.47 9.73 6.85
C TYR A 574 -20.62 8.58 7.86
N THR A 575 -21.85 8.32 8.26
CA THR A 575 -22.21 7.19 9.16
C THR A 575 -22.16 5.83 8.45
N ALA A 576 -22.31 5.80 7.13
CA ALA A 576 -22.13 4.65 6.27
C ALA A 576 -21.68 5.10 4.88
N TYR A 577 -20.71 4.41 4.31
CA TYR A 577 -20.19 4.70 2.99
C TYR A 577 -19.77 3.41 2.31
N THR A 578 -20.02 3.29 1.02
CA THR A 578 -19.51 2.17 0.19
C THR A 578 -19.11 2.68 -1.19
N HIS A 579 -18.38 1.90 -1.92
CA HIS A 579 -18.08 2.18 -3.32
C HIS A 579 -19.10 1.44 -4.22
N PHE A 580 -19.71 2.18 -5.13
CA PHE A 580 -20.72 1.71 -6.07
C PHE A 580 -20.43 2.18 -7.50
N THR A 581 -19.69 3.29 -7.64
CA THR A 581 -19.66 4.09 -8.86
C THR A 581 -18.57 3.71 -9.87
N SER A 582 -17.75 2.67 -9.61
CA SER A 582 -16.68 2.28 -10.55
C SER A 582 -16.47 0.76 -10.66
N PRO A 583 -17.45 -0.02 -11.11
CA PRO A 583 -17.39 -1.48 -11.19
C PRO A 583 -16.48 -2.00 -12.33
N ILE A 584 -16.13 -1.19 -13.33
CA ILE A 584 -15.16 -1.56 -14.38
C ILE A 584 -13.77 -1.75 -13.79
N ARG A 585 -13.41 -0.92 -12.82
CA ARG A 585 -12.06 -0.84 -12.28
C ARG A 585 -11.93 -1.22 -10.80
N ARG A 586 -13.02 -1.48 -10.07
CA ARG A 586 -12.99 -1.91 -8.66
C ARG A 586 -13.97 -3.06 -8.41
N TYR A 587 -13.44 -4.16 -7.92
CA TYR A 587 -14.24 -5.36 -7.62
C TYR A 587 -15.26 -5.16 -6.47
N PRO A 588 -14.97 -4.40 -5.40
CA PRO A 588 -15.98 -4.09 -4.37
C PRO A 588 -17.24 -3.45 -4.94
N ASP A 589 -17.10 -2.55 -5.91
CA ASP A 589 -18.24 -1.90 -6.58
C ASP A 589 -19.09 -2.93 -7.32
N LEU A 590 -18.46 -3.88 -8.02
CA LEU A 590 -19.16 -4.99 -8.68
C LEU A 590 -19.95 -5.86 -7.67
N LEU A 591 -19.36 -6.13 -6.50
CA LEU A 591 -20.06 -6.83 -5.41
C LEU A 591 -21.26 -6.05 -4.88
N VAL A 592 -21.12 -4.73 -4.74
CA VAL A 592 -22.22 -3.84 -4.32
C VAL A 592 -23.32 -3.80 -5.37
N HIS A 593 -22.99 -3.75 -6.66
CA HIS A 593 -23.98 -3.86 -7.75
C HIS A 593 -24.81 -5.15 -7.65
N ARG A 594 -24.14 -6.30 -7.47
CA ARG A 594 -24.79 -7.59 -7.31
C ARG A 594 -25.72 -7.62 -6.09
N THR A 595 -25.27 -7.05 -4.98
CA THR A 595 -26.06 -6.93 -3.75
C THR A 595 -27.29 -6.05 -3.93
N ILE A 596 -27.15 -4.87 -4.58
CA ILE A 596 -28.25 -3.93 -4.84
C ILE A 596 -29.27 -4.57 -5.81
N CYS A 597 -28.81 -5.17 -6.90
CA CYS A 597 -29.67 -5.81 -7.87
C CYS A 597 -30.46 -6.96 -7.25
N ALA A 598 -29.84 -7.83 -6.47
CA ALA A 598 -30.51 -8.90 -5.75
C ALA A 598 -31.49 -8.33 -4.72
N GLY A 599 -31.10 -7.35 -3.91
CA GLY A 599 -31.96 -6.72 -2.92
C GLY A 599 -33.17 -5.98 -3.52
N SER A 600 -33.03 -5.41 -4.72
CA SER A 600 -34.13 -4.82 -5.48
C SER A 600 -35.09 -5.86 -5.96
N ALA A 601 -34.63 -7.05 -6.34
CA ALA A 601 -35.43 -8.22 -6.67
C ALA A 601 -35.95 -9.01 -5.45
N LYS A 602 -35.75 -8.50 -4.22
CA LYS A 602 -36.07 -9.15 -2.95
C LYS A 602 -35.37 -10.51 -2.77
N GLN A 603 -34.17 -10.63 -3.32
CA GLN A 603 -33.29 -11.78 -3.21
C GLN A 603 -32.07 -11.43 -2.38
N LYS A 604 -31.33 -12.43 -1.88
CA LYS A 604 -30.05 -12.27 -1.20
C LYS A 604 -28.94 -12.72 -2.14
N TYR A 605 -27.89 -11.90 -2.27
CA TYR A 605 -26.66 -12.27 -2.93
C TYR A 605 -25.64 -12.75 -1.88
N THR A 606 -25.04 -13.90 -2.13
CA THR A 606 -23.93 -14.43 -1.32
C THR A 606 -22.76 -14.73 -2.26
N PRO A 607 -21.64 -14.01 -2.14
CA PRO A 607 -20.47 -14.23 -2.98
C PRO A 607 -19.73 -15.51 -2.60
N LYS A 608 -18.88 -16.00 -3.50
CA LYS A 608 -17.89 -17.03 -3.22
C LYS A 608 -16.48 -16.46 -3.44
N LEU A 609 -15.54 -16.96 -2.64
CA LEU A 609 -14.13 -16.68 -2.86
C LEU A 609 -13.61 -17.71 -3.88
N VAL A 610 -13.33 -17.24 -5.10
CA VAL A 610 -12.89 -18.08 -6.22
C VAL A 610 -11.47 -17.79 -6.69
N ALA A 611 -10.90 -16.66 -6.28
CA ALA A 611 -9.52 -16.28 -6.60
C ALA A 611 -8.51 -16.95 -5.67
N GLU A 612 -7.32 -17.19 -6.20
CA GLU A 612 -6.17 -17.58 -5.39
C GLU A 612 -5.71 -16.42 -4.51
N THR A 613 -5.47 -16.69 -3.23
CA THR A 613 -5.12 -15.68 -2.24
C THR A 613 -3.74 -15.89 -1.59
N GLY A 614 -2.93 -16.79 -2.15
CA GLY A 614 -1.60 -17.11 -1.63
C GLY A 614 -0.67 -15.90 -1.51
N TRP A 615 -0.78 -14.94 -2.45
CA TRP A 615 -0.01 -13.71 -2.48
C TRP A 615 -0.22 -12.80 -1.24
N LEU A 616 -1.34 -12.94 -0.52
CA LEU A 616 -1.59 -12.15 0.70
C LEU A 616 -0.53 -12.39 1.76
N ARG A 617 -0.01 -13.62 1.86
CA ARG A 617 1.07 -13.97 2.81
C ARG A 617 2.38 -13.26 2.49
N LEU A 618 2.62 -12.97 1.21
CA LEU A 618 3.85 -12.35 0.71
C LEU A 618 3.81 -10.82 0.83
N SER A 619 2.62 -10.23 0.86
CA SER A 619 2.41 -8.79 0.85
C SER A 619 2.54 -8.19 2.26
N ARG A 620 3.49 -7.26 2.42
CA ARG A 620 3.63 -6.47 3.66
C ARG A 620 2.37 -5.63 3.95
N SER A 621 1.79 -5.04 2.91
CA SER A 621 0.57 -4.22 3.04
C SER A 621 -0.64 -5.05 3.44
N ALA A 622 -0.72 -6.34 3.04
CA ALA A 622 -1.81 -7.22 3.44
C ALA A 622 -1.84 -7.48 4.97
N ARG A 623 -0.68 -7.60 5.62
CA ARG A 623 -0.61 -7.76 7.09
C ARG A 623 -1.16 -6.54 7.83
N ASN A 624 -0.86 -5.34 7.34
CA ASN A 624 -1.41 -4.11 7.93
C ASN A 624 -2.94 -4.03 7.76
N VAL A 625 -3.45 -4.46 6.59
CA VAL A 625 -4.88 -4.55 6.32
C VAL A 625 -5.55 -5.56 7.25
N GLU A 626 -4.95 -6.75 7.41
CA GLU A 626 -5.45 -7.80 8.31
C GLU A 626 -5.57 -7.31 9.73
N LYS A 627 -4.52 -6.70 10.28
CA LYS A 627 -4.53 -6.10 11.61
C LYS A 627 -5.64 -5.05 11.76
N THR A 628 -5.79 -4.15 10.80
CA THR A 628 -6.86 -3.13 10.81
C THR A 628 -8.24 -3.77 10.81
N LEU A 629 -8.46 -4.81 9.98
CA LEU A 629 -9.75 -5.51 9.91
C LEU A 629 -10.05 -6.30 11.19
N GLU A 630 -9.04 -6.89 11.83
CA GLU A 630 -9.17 -7.55 13.13
C GLU A 630 -9.54 -6.55 14.23
N GLU A 631 -8.91 -5.38 14.26
CA GLU A 631 -9.26 -4.30 15.18
C GLU A 631 -10.72 -3.85 14.99
N ILE A 632 -11.16 -3.65 13.74
CA ILE A 632 -12.55 -3.30 13.42
C ILE A 632 -13.49 -4.41 13.88
N ARG A 633 -13.15 -5.67 13.64
CA ARG A 633 -13.94 -6.84 14.02
C ARG A 633 -14.07 -6.97 15.55
N ALA A 634 -12.97 -6.80 16.27
CA ALA A 634 -12.94 -6.90 17.74
C ALA A 634 -13.83 -5.86 18.44
N HIS A 635 -13.97 -4.68 17.85
CA HIS A 635 -14.81 -3.59 18.38
C HIS A 635 -16.27 -3.64 17.87
N SER A 636 -16.62 -4.63 17.04
CA SER A 636 -17.94 -4.75 16.45
C SER A 636 -18.90 -5.53 17.36
N LEU A 637 -20.10 -4.98 17.53
CA LEU A 637 -21.24 -5.68 18.13
C LEU A 637 -21.97 -6.56 17.11
N THR A 638 -21.52 -6.59 15.84
CA THR A 638 -22.15 -7.34 14.76
C THR A 638 -21.93 -8.83 14.99
N ARG A 639 -23.02 -9.59 15.12
CA ARG A 639 -22.94 -11.05 15.22
C ARG A 639 -22.49 -11.62 13.87
N GLU A 640 -21.39 -12.35 13.87
CA GLU A 640 -20.90 -13.10 12.72
C GLU A 640 -21.86 -14.23 12.39
N LYS A 641 -22.69 -14.05 11.37
CA LYS A 641 -23.67 -15.06 10.95
C LYS A 641 -23.58 -15.31 9.45
N GLY A 642 -23.77 -16.54 9.05
CA GLY A 642 -23.98 -16.97 7.67
C GLY A 642 -22.77 -16.67 6.77
N ASP A 643 -22.90 -15.71 5.89
CA ASP A 643 -21.91 -15.35 4.85
C ASP A 643 -20.83 -14.35 5.30
N PHE A 644 -20.80 -13.95 6.59
CA PHE A 644 -19.81 -13.02 7.12
C PHE A 644 -18.36 -13.42 6.80
N PRO A 645 -17.91 -14.68 6.98
CA PRO A 645 -16.52 -15.07 6.73
C PRO A 645 -16.07 -14.82 5.28
N VAL A 646 -16.94 -15.06 4.28
CA VAL A 646 -16.58 -14.81 2.88
C VAL A 646 -16.52 -13.33 2.58
N TRP A 647 -17.42 -12.51 3.12
CA TRP A 647 -17.36 -11.05 2.98
C TRP A 647 -16.13 -10.46 3.66
N TYR A 648 -15.76 -10.97 4.84
CA TYR A 648 -14.54 -10.55 5.54
C TYR A 648 -13.30 -10.85 4.70
N LYS A 649 -13.19 -12.06 4.14
CA LYS A 649 -12.07 -12.45 3.29
C LYS A 649 -12.01 -11.62 1.99
N LEU A 650 -13.15 -11.33 1.37
CA LEU A 650 -13.22 -10.44 0.21
C LEU A 650 -12.81 -9.01 0.55
N GLY A 651 -13.20 -8.50 1.71
CA GLY A 651 -12.75 -7.19 2.21
C GLY A 651 -11.23 -7.14 2.37
N MET A 652 -10.63 -8.21 2.91
CA MET A 652 -9.18 -8.35 3.02
C MET A 652 -8.50 -8.38 1.63
N VAL A 653 -9.00 -9.19 0.69
CA VAL A 653 -8.47 -9.27 -0.68
C VAL A 653 -8.54 -7.91 -1.36
N CYS A 654 -9.69 -7.27 -1.36
CA CYS A 654 -9.89 -5.98 -2.03
C CYS A 654 -9.01 -4.87 -1.45
N SER A 655 -8.95 -4.77 -0.12
CA SER A 655 -8.13 -3.74 0.54
C SER A 655 -6.64 -3.98 0.32
N SER A 656 -6.19 -5.23 0.37
CA SER A 656 -4.78 -5.57 0.13
C SER A 656 -4.36 -5.37 -1.32
N ALA A 657 -5.23 -5.68 -2.28
CA ALA A 657 -4.97 -5.45 -3.70
C ALA A 657 -4.90 -3.95 -4.03
N GLU A 658 -5.76 -3.13 -3.42
CA GLU A 658 -5.68 -1.67 -3.53
C GLU A 658 -4.34 -1.14 -3.02
N ARG A 659 -3.88 -1.59 -1.83
CA ARG A 659 -2.56 -1.20 -1.29
C ARG A 659 -1.42 -1.64 -2.20
N ARG A 660 -1.49 -2.86 -2.72
CA ARG A 660 -0.50 -3.40 -3.65
C ARG A 660 -0.43 -2.55 -4.93
N ALA A 661 -1.57 -2.15 -5.47
CA ALA A 661 -1.67 -1.28 -6.64
C ALA A 661 -1.07 0.12 -6.37
N ASP A 662 -1.40 0.73 -5.23
CA ASP A 662 -0.87 2.02 -4.81
C ASP A 662 0.65 1.97 -4.60
N ASP A 663 1.16 0.92 -3.95
CA ASP A 663 2.59 0.73 -3.70
C ASP A 663 3.36 0.58 -5.03
N ALA A 664 2.85 -0.21 -5.97
CA ALA A 664 3.43 -0.38 -7.29
C ALA A 664 3.43 0.93 -8.11
N SER A 665 2.32 1.65 -8.11
CA SER A 665 2.21 2.93 -8.82
C SER A 665 3.16 3.99 -8.25
N ARG A 666 3.26 4.09 -6.93
CA ARG A 666 4.21 4.99 -6.26
C ARG A 666 5.67 4.65 -6.54
N ASP A 667 6.00 3.37 -6.58
CA ASP A 667 7.37 2.93 -6.85
C ASP A 667 7.82 3.31 -8.26
N VAL A 668 6.98 3.03 -9.29
CA VAL A 668 7.24 3.43 -10.67
C VAL A 668 7.30 4.96 -10.81
N THR A 669 6.39 5.68 -10.16
CA THR A 669 6.40 7.15 -10.15
C THR A 669 7.69 7.70 -9.52
N SER A 670 8.17 7.09 -8.43
CA SER A 670 9.43 7.48 -7.79
C SER A 670 10.63 7.20 -8.69
N TRP A 671 10.64 6.06 -9.39
CA TRP A 671 11.65 5.74 -10.39
C TRP A 671 11.69 6.80 -11.51
N LEU A 672 10.53 7.12 -12.09
CA LEU A 672 10.41 8.13 -13.13
C LEU A 672 10.90 9.51 -12.65
N LYS A 673 10.57 9.89 -11.41
CA LYS A 673 11.06 11.13 -10.80
C LYS A 673 12.59 11.13 -10.69
N CYS A 674 13.22 10.03 -10.27
CA CYS A 674 14.68 9.91 -10.22
C CYS A 674 15.32 10.01 -11.62
N VAL A 675 14.78 9.32 -12.63
CA VAL A 675 15.27 9.41 -14.02
C VAL A 675 15.18 10.85 -14.53
N TYR A 676 14.08 11.54 -14.28
CA TYR A 676 13.91 12.94 -14.66
C TYR A 676 14.91 13.85 -13.95
N VAL A 677 15.04 13.75 -12.64
CA VAL A 677 15.97 14.59 -11.84
C VAL A 677 17.42 14.37 -12.25
N LYS A 678 17.80 13.13 -12.59
CA LYS A 678 19.14 12.80 -13.09
C LYS A 678 19.49 13.51 -14.41
N SER A 679 18.47 13.87 -15.23
CA SER A 679 18.65 14.59 -16.48
C SER A 679 18.67 16.12 -16.32
N LEU A 680 18.37 16.63 -15.13
CA LEU A 680 18.29 18.07 -14.89
C LEU A 680 19.65 18.75 -14.85
N PRO A 681 19.74 20.04 -15.22
CA PRO A 681 20.99 20.80 -15.15
C PRO A 681 21.43 21.03 -13.70
N ALA A 682 22.73 21.08 -13.49
CA ALA A 682 23.34 21.42 -12.20
C ALA A 682 23.13 22.92 -11.89
N LYS A 683 21.96 23.25 -11.31
CA LYS A 683 21.61 24.60 -10.84
C LYS A 683 21.05 24.55 -9.41
N THR A 684 20.81 25.70 -8.84
CA THR A 684 20.10 25.83 -7.56
C THR A 684 18.61 25.79 -7.78
N TYR A 685 17.91 24.97 -6.99
CA TYR A 685 16.47 24.80 -6.98
C TYR A 685 15.89 25.33 -5.68
N GLN A 686 14.65 25.82 -5.72
CA GLN A 686 13.90 26.21 -4.53
C GLN A 686 13.09 25.02 -4.01
N GLY A 687 13.09 24.86 -2.70
CA GLY A 687 12.35 23.78 -2.04
C GLY A 687 11.80 24.21 -0.69
N ILE A 688 10.92 23.37 -0.15
CA ILE A 688 10.31 23.52 1.17
C ILE A 688 10.69 22.31 2.00
N VAL A 689 11.04 22.52 3.26
CA VAL A 689 11.29 21.44 4.22
C VAL A 689 9.95 20.78 4.58
N THR A 690 9.75 19.53 4.13
CA THR A 690 8.51 18.74 4.33
C THR A 690 8.65 17.66 5.39
N GLY A 691 9.85 17.44 5.91
CA GLY A 691 10.12 16.50 6.98
C GLY A 691 11.47 16.75 7.63
N VAL A 692 11.57 16.44 8.91
CA VAL A 692 12.81 16.55 9.68
C VAL A 692 12.97 15.29 10.52
N ASN A 693 14.15 14.70 10.55
CA ASN A 693 14.51 13.62 11.45
C ASN A 693 15.97 13.77 11.90
N ARG A 694 16.45 12.93 12.81
CA ARG A 694 17.81 12.99 13.33
C ARG A 694 18.93 12.90 12.27
N ALA A 695 18.64 12.32 11.11
CA ALA A 695 19.61 12.13 10.03
C ALA A 695 19.68 13.33 9.08
N GLY A 696 18.62 14.18 9.01
CA GLY A 696 18.58 15.32 8.10
C GLY A 696 17.18 15.84 7.79
N LEU A 697 17.08 16.55 6.66
CA LEU A 697 15.88 17.23 6.18
C LEU A 697 15.34 16.57 4.92
N TYR A 698 14.04 16.38 4.85
CA TYR A 698 13.34 16.10 3.59
C TYR A 698 12.92 17.42 2.96
N VAL A 699 13.27 17.63 1.72
CA VAL A 699 12.98 18.85 0.97
C VAL A 699 12.23 18.53 -0.30
N THR A 700 11.06 19.14 -0.49
CA THR A 700 10.29 19.03 -1.72
C THR A 700 10.54 20.24 -2.61
N LEU A 701 10.99 20.01 -3.86
CA LEU A 701 11.20 21.06 -4.85
C LEU A 701 9.87 21.70 -5.28
N THR A 702 9.78 23.03 -5.23
CA THR A 702 8.52 23.75 -5.46
C THR A 702 8.03 23.70 -6.92
N GLU A 703 8.96 23.65 -7.89
CA GLU A 703 8.63 23.65 -9.31
C GLU A 703 8.19 22.26 -9.84
N MET A 704 8.68 21.17 -9.22
CA MET A 704 8.55 19.82 -9.75
C MET A 704 7.90 18.85 -8.79
N PHE A 705 7.64 19.25 -7.53
CA PHE A 705 7.06 18.39 -6.49
C PHE A 705 7.83 17.07 -6.29
N VAL A 706 9.16 17.16 -6.38
CA VAL A 706 10.07 16.05 -6.15
C VAL A 706 10.68 16.20 -4.78
N GLU A 707 10.56 15.17 -3.95
CA GLU A 707 11.16 15.11 -2.63
C GLU A 707 12.56 14.50 -2.70
N GLY A 708 13.51 15.10 -1.98
CA GLY A 708 14.86 14.58 -1.78
C GLY A 708 15.32 14.79 -0.35
N PHE A 709 16.46 14.23 0.00
CA PHE A 709 17.01 14.22 1.35
C PHE A 709 18.28 15.06 1.44
N VAL A 710 18.37 15.90 2.44
CA VAL A 710 19.59 16.62 2.83
C VAL A 710 20.11 15.99 4.10
N HIS A 711 21.18 15.21 3.99
CA HIS A 711 21.83 14.64 5.18
C HIS A 711 22.37 15.75 6.07
N VAL A 712 22.42 15.55 7.40
CA VAL A 712 22.89 16.56 8.36
C VAL A 712 24.26 17.14 8.01
N SER A 713 25.18 16.34 7.45
CA SER A 713 26.48 16.79 6.96
C SER A 713 26.43 17.71 5.75
N ASN A 714 25.31 17.78 5.06
CA ASN A 714 25.07 18.56 3.83
C ASN A 714 24.19 19.80 4.10
N ILE A 715 23.85 20.08 5.36
CA ILE A 715 23.11 21.28 5.74
C ILE A 715 24.02 22.52 5.58
N GLY A 716 25.29 22.45 5.99
CA GLY A 716 26.22 23.56 5.85
C GLY A 716 27.60 23.28 6.47
N SER A 717 28.40 24.33 6.56
CA SER A 717 29.75 24.26 7.16
C SER A 717 29.75 24.36 8.69
N ASP A 718 28.61 24.65 9.31
CA ASP A 718 28.42 24.72 10.76
C ASP A 718 28.11 23.33 11.33
N TYR A 719 28.26 23.16 12.63
CA TYR A 719 27.78 21.98 13.33
C TYR A 719 26.30 22.15 13.62
N TYR A 720 25.44 21.27 13.04
CA TYR A 720 24.01 21.30 13.23
C TYR A 720 23.57 20.19 14.16
N TYR A 721 22.87 20.53 15.23
CA TYR A 721 22.27 19.57 16.14
C TYR A 721 20.74 19.52 15.95
N PHE A 722 20.20 18.33 16.11
CA PHE A 722 18.75 18.10 16.00
C PHE A 722 18.07 18.42 17.32
N ASN A 723 17.17 19.37 17.30
CA ASN A 723 16.33 19.72 18.43
C ASN A 723 15.00 18.95 18.33
N GLU A 724 14.82 17.99 19.24
CA GLU A 724 13.60 17.14 19.26
C GLU A 724 12.33 17.93 19.63
N GLN A 725 12.46 18.98 20.44
CA GLN A 725 11.32 19.78 20.88
C GLN A 725 10.77 20.65 19.75
N THR A 726 11.64 21.20 18.91
CA THR A 726 11.28 22.10 17.81
C THR A 726 11.24 21.39 16.46
N GLN A 727 11.61 20.09 16.39
CA GLN A 727 11.75 19.34 15.15
C GLN A 727 12.52 20.13 14.09
N SER A 728 13.70 20.64 14.48
CA SER A 728 14.53 21.50 13.63
C SER A 728 16.02 21.22 13.84
N PHE A 729 16.82 21.59 12.86
CA PHE A 729 18.28 21.66 13.00
C PHE A 729 18.71 23.07 13.33
N GLU A 730 19.54 23.23 14.36
CA GLU A 730 20.07 24.49 14.83
C GLU A 730 21.60 24.49 14.69
N GLY A 731 22.16 25.51 14.05
CA GLY A 731 23.58 25.67 13.89
C GLY A 731 24.22 26.22 15.16
N GLU A 732 25.28 25.56 15.68
CA GLU A 732 25.94 25.88 16.92
C GLU A 732 26.60 27.28 16.88
N ASP A 733 27.31 27.60 15.79
CA ASP A 733 28.02 28.87 15.65
C ASP A 733 27.15 29.95 14.98
N SER A 734 26.33 29.57 14.00
CA SER A 734 25.55 30.50 13.19
C SER A 734 24.22 30.88 13.83
N GLY A 735 23.66 30.02 14.68
CA GLY A 735 22.29 30.15 15.20
C GLY A 735 21.20 30.03 14.12
N VAL A 736 21.55 29.56 12.92
CA VAL A 736 20.58 29.38 11.84
C VAL A 736 19.74 28.13 12.11
N VAL A 737 18.44 28.26 11.98
CA VAL A 737 17.48 27.17 12.24
C VAL A 737 16.84 26.74 10.92
N TYR A 738 16.74 25.43 10.70
CA TYR A 738 15.99 24.80 9.61
C TYR A 738 14.95 23.86 10.17
N GLY A 739 13.69 24.18 9.97
CA GLY A 739 12.54 23.43 10.46
C GLY A 739 11.47 23.20 9.41
N LEU A 740 10.41 22.52 9.81
CA LEU A 740 9.26 22.22 8.95
C LEU A 740 8.65 23.50 8.34
N GLY A 741 8.41 23.49 7.03
CA GLY A 741 7.78 24.59 6.28
C GLY A 741 8.75 25.72 5.88
N ASP A 742 10.03 25.61 6.18
CA ASP A 742 11.01 26.61 5.75
C ASP A 742 11.34 26.47 4.27
N SER A 743 11.46 27.62 3.61
CA SER A 743 11.91 27.69 2.22
C SER A 743 13.44 27.63 2.18
N VAL A 744 13.96 26.74 1.37
CA VAL A 744 15.41 26.50 1.25
C VAL A 744 15.85 26.45 -0.21
N SER A 745 17.11 26.83 -0.44
CA SER A 745 17.76 26.65 -1.73
C SER A 745 18.62 25.39 -1.68
N VAL A 746 18.44 24.48 -2.65
CA VAL A 746 19.17 23.22 -2.70
C VAL A 746 19.81 22.99 -4.08
N ARG A 747 20.83 22.16 -4.10
CA ARG A 747 21.44 21.61 -5.32
C ARG A 747 21.36 20.08 -5.26
N ILE A 748 21.12 19.44 -6.40
CA ILE A 748 21.14 18.00 -6.53
C ILE A 748 22.58 17.54 -6.33
N ASP A 749 22.80 16.63 -5.39
CA ASP A 749 24.11 16.03 -5.08
C ASP A 749 24.25 14.65 -5.73
N ALA A 750 23.32 13.75 -5.45
CA ALA A 750 23.30 12.42 -6.02
C ALA A 750 21.87 11.98 -6.34
N VAL A 751 21.73 11.11 -7.34
CA VAL A 751 20.47 10.45 -7.69
C VAL A 751 20.75 8.96 -7.87
N ASP A 752 20.20 8.17 -6.98
CA ASP A 752 20.21 6.70 -7.07
C ASP A 752 18.85 6.21 -7.55
N VAL A 753 18.81 5.79 -8.81
CA VAL A 753 17.58 5.29 -9.46
C VAL A 753 17.16 3.93 -8.90
N ASP A 754 18.12 3.10 -8.47
CA ASP A 754 17.85 1.77 -7.94
C ASP A 754 17.15 1.81 -6.58
N THR A 755 17.62 2.69 -5.70
CA THR A 755 17.03 2.90 -4.36
C THR A 755 15.89 3.93 -4.34
N ARG A 756 15.60 4.59 -5.45
CA ARG A 756 14.61 5.68 -5.58
C ARG A 756 14.93 6.84 -4.64
N SER A 757 16.22 7.16 -4.46
CA SER A 757 16.66 8.24 -3.58
C SER A 757 17.29 9.39 -4.35
N ILE A 758 17.03 10.61 -3.85
CA ILE A 758 17.59 11.84 -4.37
C ILE A 758 18.22 12.58 -3.19
N ASP A 759 19.51 12.82 -3.26
CA ASP A 759 20.24 13.55 -2.24
C ASP A 759 20.48 14.99 -2.67
N PHE A 760 20.25 15.90 -1.73
CA PHE A 760 20.44 17.34 -1.90
C PHE A 760 21.52 17.88 -0.96
N VAL A 761 22.09 19.00 -1.36
CA VAL A 761 22.95 19.86 -0.52
C VAL A 761 22.30 21.22 -0.39
N LEU A 762 22.21 21.77 0.81
CA LEU A 762 21.74 23.14 1.02
C LEU A 762 22.73 24.16 0.44
N VAL A 763 22.19 25.16 -0.24
CA VAL A 763 22.97 26.28 -0.79
C VAL A 763 22.71 27.51 0.07
N HIS A 764 23.73 27.95 0.78
CA HIS A 764 23.64 29.18 1.57
C HIS A 764 23.86 30.38 0.65
N GLU A 765 22.95 31.37 0.65
CA GLU A 765 23.23 32.65 0.06
C GLU A 765 24.36 33.29 0.85
N THR A 766 25.53 33.44 0.22
CA THR A 766 26.60 34.25 0.75
C THR A 766 26.10 35.66 0.92
N GLN A 767 25.72 36.06 2.12
CA GLN A 767 25.47 37.48 2.43
C GLN A 767 26.74 38.25 2.04
N ARG A 768 26.68 38.93 0.88
CA ARG A 768 27.69 39.93 0.51
C ARG A 768 27.70 40.95 1.64
N ARG A 769 28.68 40.81 2.54
CA ARG A 769 29.02 41.85 3.53
C ARG A 769 29.14 43.18 2.76
N ARG A 770 28.12 44.03 2.85
CA ARG A 770 28.22 45.45 2.47
C ARG A 770 29.39 46.03 3.28
N LYS A 771 30.56 46.16 2.64
CA LYS A 771 31.66 47.00 3.17
C LYS A 771 31.06 48.38 3.43
N LYS A 772 30.84 48.73 4.69
CA LYS A 772 30.64 50.11 5.11
C LYS A 772 31.92 50.86 4.73
N SER A 773 31.86 51.62 3.64
CA SER A 773 32.88 52.63 3.32
C SER A 773 32.89 53.64 4.45
N GLY A 774 33.86 53.52 5.37
CA GLY A 774 34.11 54.51 6.35
C GLY A 774 34.64 55.77 5.66
N LYS A 775 33.80 56.80 5.51
CA LYS A 775 34.29 58.16 5.30
C LYS A 775 35.03 58.59 6.56
N LYS A 776 36.36 58.67 6.46
CA LYS A 776 37.18 59.51 7.35
C LYS A 776 36.80 60.95 7.02
N SER A 777 36.14 61.66 7.91
CA SER A 777 36.18 63.10 7.97
C SER A 777 37.31 63.52 8.90
N SER A 778 38.32 64.16 8.32
CA SER A 778 39.26 64.99 9.01
C SER A 778 38.58 66.26 9.52
N PHE A 779 38.59 66.47 10.80
CA PHE A 779 39.01 67.74 11.47
C PHE A 779 39.27 67.43 12.92
#